data_e9c47d3050ee3a3a0139c173c355fe9a
#
_entry.id   e9c47d3050ee3a3a0139c173c355fe9a
#
_cell.length_a   1.000
_cell.length_b   1.000
_cell.length_c   1.000
_cell.angle_alpha   90.00
_cell.angle_beta   90.00
_cell.angle_gamma   90.00
#
_symmetry.space_group_name_H-M   'P 1'
#
loop_
_entity.id
_entity.type
_entity.pdbx_description
1 polymer ?
#
loop_
_entity_poly.entity_id
_entity_poly.type
_entity_poly.pdbx_seq_one_letter_code
_entity_poly.pdbx_strand_id
1 'polypeptide(L)'
;MPVPRVHLFRPASSRWPLGWLLGCALLSTAAQVAAEQRQRYDQPAQSLAGALGAFGAQSGIQVSFDAELARDLRAPALKGVMSEQDALRQLLQDSGLGWSLTPERTLLLFRQPAEQGALNLAPSTIHGSAQVETAAGPVQGYRATRTATASKTDTALRDIPQSVQVVPRQVIEDQQLDRLGDVLANVSSVQRGNSHGGSSESFVIRGFHATGYAVDGMPLNPLASRPEALSDLANVERVEVLKGPASVLYGRGNPGGLINLVTRKPSFTPQASAKLQAGSGDFYRLQASASGALNPAETLAGRLTVATQTDRGFRDTLRDSKHSYIAPALRWQPSDSTRVDTGLEYIDQSSPFDRGAIPVNGKINLPADRYLHEPWARDKADKFSLWYRAEHDLNDWLSLRQMTRWDDSHKDRYVVDLRGLASDGRTLNRRATDGEERIRTLDMQFEAIARFATGAVQHTALAGFEYIDGQRDTSSYRASLASLDVFSPVYGATPGRFAFQERVRYDLQSYSLYLQNQIEFNEQWELLLGARYDDTRQTSKALDADDLITRTDVEPEQLSPRVGVVWQPEHWLALYASYSTSFSPQTAKTRTGRVLDPEQGVQYEVGAKFDIIPEQLSATLAAFEIVRENVAASDPSDSEYAVQTGEQRVRGVELDVTGNPLPGWQIIGNLSALNAEVTQDTVIAEGNRLTGVPTLSGSLWSSYQLQEGRLRGLGFAGGVIFAGQREGDLDNSYDVGGYARFDAGLFYDLNEHVRLSLNGRNLTDRKYIETVAGTDGNYYGEPAHVLASLSLSY
;
A
#
# COMPACT_ATOMS: atom_id res chain seq x y z
N MET A 1 8.88 -34.49 41.28
CA MET A 1 7.74 -33.93 42.03
C MET A 1 7.10 -32.89 41.10
N PRO A 2 5.84 -32.99 40.77
CA PRO A 2 5.22 -32.03 39.87
C PRO A 2 4.82 -30.75 40.62
N VAL A 3 5.25 -29.58 40.12
CA VAL A 3 4.85 -28.26 40.61
C VAL A 3 3.47 -27.96 40.03
N PRO A 4 2.47 -27.54 40.81
CA PRO A 4 1.13 -27.29 40.34
C PRO A 4 1.09 -25.96 39.54
N ARG A 5 0.47 -26.01 38.36
CA ARG A 5 0.08 -24.83 37.58
C ARG A 5 -0.99 -24.05 38.34
N VAL A 6 -0.67 -22.83 38.74
CA VAL A 6 -1.65 -21.87 39.22
C VAL A 6 -2.37 -21.29 38.00
N HIS A 7 -3.59 -21.74 37.74
CA HIS A 7 -4.53 -21.09 36.85
C HIS A 7 -5.05 -19.82 37.52
N LEU A 8 -4.53 -18.66 37.20
CA LEU A 8 -5.18 -17.40 37.49
C LEU A 8 -6.33 -17.18 36.48
N PHE A 9 -7.47 -16.97 37.04
CA PHE A 9 -8.76 -16.73 36.38
C PHE A 9 -8.68 -15.92 35.10
N ARG A 10 -9.09 -16.49 33.97
CA ARG A 10 -9.56 -15.75 32.79
C ARG A 10 -11.01 -15.29 33.09
N PRO A 11 -11.36 -14.01 32.98
CA PRO A 11 -12.75 -13.63 32.93
C PRO A 11 -13.41 -14.21 31.70
N ALA A 12 -14.51 -14.88 31.85
CA ALA A 12 -15.35 -15.40 30.80
C ALA A 12 -15.84 -14.23 29.94
N SER A 13 -15.36 -14.12 28.72
CA SER A 13 -15.89 -13.18 27.73
C SER A 13 -17.27 -13.68 27.31
N SER A 14 -18.32 -13.08 27.86
CA SER A 14 -19.67 -13.22 27.36
C SER A 14 -19.74 -12.62 25.96
N ARG A 15 -19.79 -13.48 24.95
CA ARG A 15 -20.06 -13.11 23.55
C ARG A 15 -21.51 -12.64 23.46
N TRP A 16 -21.71 -11.35 23.43
CA TRP A 16 -22.93 -10.73 22.92
C TRP A 16 -22.72 -10.40 21.44
N PRO A 17 -23.69 -10.67 20.57
CA PRO A 17 -23.58 -10.31 19.15
C PRO A 17 -23.85 -8.82 19.00
N LEU A 18 -22.79 -8.00 19.03
CA LEU A 18 -22.87 -6.56 18.79
C LEU A 18 -23.11 -6.21 17.30
N GLY A 19 -23.23 -7.19 16.44
CA GLY A 19 -23.34 -6.99 15.00
C GLY A 19 -24.70 -6.45 14.50
N TRP A 20 -25.76 -6.47 15.30
CA TRP A 20 -27.11 -6.10 14.83
C TRP A 20 -27.57 -4.70 15.24
N LEU A 21 -26.92 -4.05 16.19
CA LEU A 21 -27.33 -2.73 16.64
C LEU A 21 -26.61 -1.54 15.97
N LEU A 22 -25.46 -1.76 15.35
CA LEU A 22 -24.76 -0.72 14.59
C LEU A 22 -25.28 -0.54 13.15
N GLY A 23 -25.91 -1.55 12.57
CA GLY A 23 -26.49 -1.48 11.22
C GLY A 23 -27.73 -0.59 11.12
N CYS A 24 -28.51 -0.46 12.19
CA CYS A 24 -29.74 0.34 12.20
C CYS A 24 -29.53 1.81 12.56
N ALA A 25 -28.43 2.17 13.23
CA ALA A 25 -28.14 3.55 13.59
C ALA A 25 -27.51 4.37 12.44
N LEU A 26 -26.89 3.71 11.48
CA LEU A 26 -26.28 4.38 10.32
C LEU A 26 -27.27 4.65 9.17
N LEU A 27 -28.42 3.97 9.16
CA LEU A 27 -29.47 4.19 8.15
C LEU A 27 -30.45 5.33 8.50
N SER A 28 -30.42 5.83 9.71
CA SER A 28 -31.37 6.89 10.15
C SER A 28 -30.83 8.32 10.04
N THR A 29 -29.57 8.54 9.66
CA THR A 29 -28.97 9.88 9.49
C THR A 29 -28.84 10.34 8.04
N ALA A 30 -29.17 9.50 7.05
CA ALA A 30 -29.03 9.81 5.63
C ALA A 30 -30.26 10.48 4.97
N ALA A 31 -31.24 10.91 5.72
CA ALA A 31 -32.45 11.54 5.18
C ALA A 31 -32.73 12.94 5.75
N GLN A 32 -31.72 13.82 5.75
CA GLN A 32 -31.99 15.25 5.70
C GLN A 32 -31.62 15.78 4.31
N VAL A 33 -32.48 15.52 3.35
CA VAL A 33 -32.58 16.32 2.12
C VAL A 33 -32.79 17.76 2.57
N ALA A 34 -31.81 18.63 2.32
CA ALA A 34 -32.00 20.06 2.50
C ALA A 34 -33.21 20.45 1.62
N ALA A 35 -34.31 20.81 2.25
CA ALA A 35 -35.46 21.29 1.55
C ALA A 35 -35.02 22.56 0.82
N GLU A 36 -34.97 22.52 -0.51
CA GLU A 36 -34.74 23.71 -1.36
C GLU A 36 -35.65 24.82 -0.89
N GLN A 37 -35.11 25.91 -0.37
CA GLN A 37 -35.89 27.07 0.09
C GLN A 37 -36.58 27.70 -1.11
N ARG A 38 -37.87 27.48 -1.23
CA ARG A 38 -38.69 28.14 -2.25
C ARG A 38 -39.18 29.47 -1.73
N GLN A 39 -38.92 30.52 -2.45
CA GLN A 39 -39.30 31.88 -2.12
C GLN A 39 -40.28 32.42 -3.16
N ARG A 40 -41.20 33.35 -2.73
CA ARG A 40 -42.15 33.97 -3.62
C ARG A 40 -41.52 35.23 -4.24
N TYR A 41 -41.40 35.23 -5.55
CA TYR A 41 -40.95 36.38 -6.35
C TYR A 41 -42.13 37.06 -7.01
N ASP A 42 -42.09 38.41 -7.08
CA ASP A 42 -43.05 39.23 -7.81
C ASP A 42 -42.32 40.49 -8.34
N GLN A 43 -41.60 40.33 -9.44
CA GLN A 43 -40.84 41.39 -10.11
C GLN A 43 -41.40 41.62 -11.51
N PRO A 44 -41.69 42.86 -11.91
CA PRO A 44 -42.08 43.19 -13.29
C PRO A 44 -40.90 43.06 -14.25
N ALA A 45 -41.19 42.90 -15.54
CA ALA A 45 -40.14 42.93 -16.56
C ALA A 45 -39.43 44.29 -16.55
N GLN A 46 -38.10 44.30 -16.45
CA GLN A 46 -37.27 45.50 -16.29
C GLN A 46 -35.87 45.28 -16.89
N SER A 47 -34.93 46.22 -16.71
CA SER A 47 -33.54 46.01 -17.13
C SER A 47 -32.94 44.83 -16.38
N LEU A 48 -32.09 44.03 -17.04
CA LEU A 48 -31.47 42.84 -16.42
C LEU A 48 -30.69 43.22 -15.15
N ALA A 49 -29.92 44.29 -15.18
CA ALA A 49 -29.20 44.81 -14.01
C ALA A 49 -30.13 45.13 -12.83
N GLY A 50 -31.27 45.77 -13.10
CA GLY A 50 -32.29 46.09 -12.12
C GLY A 50 -32.96 44.84 -11.54
N ALA A 51 -33.30 43.86 -12.39
CA ALA A 51 -33.88 42.58 -11.99
C ALA A 51 -32.95 41.74 -11.11
N LEU A 52 -31.67 41.67 -11.47
CA LEU A 52 -30.64 40.97 -10.70
C LEU A 52 -30.35 41.63 -9.36
N GLY A 53 -30.33 42.98 -9.32
CA GLY A 53 -30.22 43.71 -8.05
C GLY A 53 -31.41 43.46 -7.11
N ALA A 54 -32.65 43.47 -7.65
CA ALA A 54 -33.86 43.15 -6.88
C ALA A 54 -33.89 41.68 -6.42
N PHE A 55 -33.44 40.75 -7.28
CA PHE A 55 -33.27 39.34 -6.93
C PHE A 55 -32.25 39.15 -5.80
N GLY A 56 -31.06 39.75 -5.89
CA GLY A 56 -30.03 39.70 -4.87
C GLY A 56 -30.48 40.26 -3.52
N ALA A 57 -31.18 41.42 -3.54
CA ALA A 57 -31.75 42.00 -2.31
C ALA A 57 -32.80 41.10 -1.65
N GLN A 58 -33.57 40.34 -2.45
CA GLN A 58 -34.62 39.47 -1.95
C GLN A 58 -34.08 38.09 -1.49
N SER A 59 -33.11 37.51 -2.20
CA SER A 59 -32.53 36.16 -1.92
C SER A 59 -31.34 36.20 -0.95
N GLY A 60 -30.80 37.38 -0.63
CA GLY A 60 -29.59 37.53 0.18
C GLY A 60 -28.32 37.10 -0.57
N ILE A 61 -28.37 37.06 -1.92
CA ILE A 61 -27.22 36.71 -2.78
C ILE A 61 -26.53 38.01 -3.17
N GLN A 62 -25.24 38.11 -2.97
CA GLN A 62 -24.43 39.19 -3.47
C GLN A 62 -24.26 39.03 -4.99
N VAL A 63 -24.69 40.03 -5.76
CA VAL A 63 -24.61 39.98 -7.23
C VAL A 63 -23.42 40.82 -7.69
N SER A 64 -22.44 40.17 -8.35
CA SER A 64 -21.25 40.82 -8.88
C SER A 64 -21.10 40.49 -10.37
N PHE A 65 -21.15 41.53 -11.23
CA PHE A 65 -20.94 41.37 -12.66
C PHE A 65 -20.42 42.68 -13.27
N ASP A 66 -19.74 42.54 -14.42
CA ASP A 66 -19.35 43.70 -15.21
C ASP A 66 -20.60 44.37 -15.79
N ALA A 67 -20.78 45.70 -15.55
CA ALA A 67 -21.93 46.46 -15.99
C ALA A 67 -22.12 46.41 -17.51
N GLU A 68 -21.06 46.19 -18.27
CA GLU A 68 -21.11 46.02 -19.75
C GLU A 68 -21.86 44.73 -20.15
N LEU A 69 -21.86 43.71 -19.33
CA LEU A 69 -22.51 42.41 -19.64
C LEU A 69 -24.04 42.52 -19.60
N ALA A 70 -24.58 43.38 -18.75
CA ALA A 70 -26.02 43.59 -18.59
C ALA A 70 -26.57 44.83 -19.31
N ARG A 71 -25.68 45.55 -20.02
CA ARG A 71 -26.07 46.74 -20.77
C ARG A 71 -27.07 46.37 -21.87
N ASP A 72 -28.18 47.07 -21.95
CA ASP A 72 -29.27 46.93 -22.93
C ASP A 72 -30.05 45.60 -22.88
N LEU A 73 -29.76 44.71 -21.91
CA LEU A 73 -30.50 43.50 -21.70
C LEU A 73 -31.72 43.68 -20.79
N ARG A 74 -32.83 42.99 -21.09
CA ARG A 74 -34.07 43.04 -20.30
C ARG A 74 -34.37 41.66 -19.75
N ALA A 75 -34.72 41.60 -18.46
CA ALA A 75 -35.20 40.40 -17.81
C ALA A 75 -36.73 40.29 -17.95
N PRO A 76 -37.27 39.10 -18.17
CA PRO A 76 -38.72 38.87 -18.11
C PRO A 76 -39.28 39.09 -16.70
N ALA A 77 -40.60 39.19 -16.59
CA ALA A 77 -41.26 39.27 -15.29
C ALA A 77 -41.06 37.98 -14.51
N LEU A 78 -40.65 38.06 -13.26
CA LEU A 78 -40.44 36.93 -12.36
C LEU A 78 -41.62 36.87 -11.38
N LYS A 79 -42.55 35.90 -11.57
CA LYS A 79 -43.72 35.72 -10.71
C LYS A 79 -43.93 34.28 -10.30
N GLY A 80 -44.03 34.03 -9.01
CA GLY A 80 -44.33 32.68 -8.51
C GLY A 80 -43.52 32.28 -7.28
N VAL A 81 -43.78 31.08 -6.80
CA VAL A 81 -43.01 30.45 -5.71
C VAL A 81 -42.04 29.43 -6.35
N MET A 82 -40.75 29.72 -6.35
CA MET A 82 -39.74 28.92 -7.01
C MET A 82 -38.40 28.94 -6.23
N SER A 83 -37.50 28.06 -6.62
CA SER A 83 -36.13 28.05 -6.08
C SER A 83 -35.31 29.23 -6.59
N GLU A 84 -34.21 29.55 -5.88
CA GLU A 84 -33.29 30.63 -6.32
C GLU A 84 -32.71 30.32 -7.70
N GLN A 85 -32.42 29.04 -7.97
CA GLN A 85 -31.87 28.60 -9.26
C GLN A 85 -32.89 28.74 -10.41
N ASP A 86 -34.15 28.41 -10.16
CA ASP A 86 -35.20 28.55 -11.17
C ASP A 86 -35.49 30.03 -11.44
N ALA A 87 -35.46 30.88 -10.42
CA ALA A 87 -35.59 32.32 -10.55
C ALA A 87 -34.47 32.93 -11.41
N LEU A 88 -33.20 32.49 -11.19
CA LEU A 88 -32.07 32.95 -12.01
C LEU A 88 -32.14 32.43 -13.44
N ARG A 89 -32.56 31.18 -13.68
CA ARG A 89 -32.79 30.69 -15.04
C ARG A 89 -33.83 31.53 -15.78
N GLN A 90 -34.91 31.88 -15.12
CA GLN A 90 -35.96 32.70 -15.73
C GLN A 90 -35.50 34.14 -15.99
N LEU A 91 -34.76 34.77 -15.08
CA LEU A 91 -34.23 36.11 -15.25
C LEU A 91 -33.20 36.23 -16.36
N LEU A 92 -32.41 35.19 -16.57
CA LEU A 92 -31.33 35.14 -17.58
C LEU A 92 -31.76 34.48 -18.89
N GLN A 93 -33.03 34.04 -18.99
CA GLN A 93 -33.55 33.43 -20.21
C GLN A 93 -33.37 34.42 -21.38
N ASP A 94 -32.86 33.97 -22.50
CA ASP A 94 -32.60 34.74 -23.74
C ASP A 94 -31.57 35.87 -23.61
N SER A 95 -30.86 36.00 -22.49
CA SER A 95 -29.82 37.01 -22.29
C SER A 95 -28.45 36.67 -22.91
N GLY A 96 -28.21 35.38 -23.27
CA GLY A 96 -26.90 34.87 -23.70
C GLY A 96 -25.83 34.88 -22.59
N LEU A 97 -26.26 35.06 -21.34
CA LEU A 97 -25.38 35.03 -20.17
C LEU A 97 -25.52 33.74 -19.40
N GLY A 98 -24.37 33.19 -18.99
CA GLY A 98 -24.26 32.15 -17.99
C GLY A 98 -24.04 32.74 -16.60
N TRP A 99 -24.26 31.92 -15.57
CA TRP A 99 -24.05 32.31 -14.19
C TRP A 99 -23.41 31.19 -13.37
N SER A 100 -22.68 31.57 -12.33
CA SER A 100 -22.23 30.68 -11.28
C SER A 100 -22.40 31.32 -9.90
N LEU A 101 -22.68 30.50 -8.88
CA LEU A 101 -22.82 30.95 -7.50
C LEU A 101 -21.62 30.43 -6.71
N THR A 102 -20.86 31.33 -6.06
CA THR A 102 -19.73 30.94 -5.20
C THR A 102 -20.22 30.42 -3.84
N PRO A 103 -19.39 29.69 -3.09
CA PRO A 103 -19.72 29.23 -1.73
C PRO A 103 -20.12 30.37 -0.77
N GLU A 104 -19.57 31.58 -0.99
CA GLU A 104 -19.86 32.80 -0.21
C GLU A 104 -21.18 33.47 -0.66
N ARG A 105 -22.02 32.78 -1.47
CA ARG A 105 -23.29 33.25 -2.00
C ARG A 105 -23.13 34.50 -2.88
N THR A 106 -22.06 34.60 -3.68
CA THR A 106 -21.87 35.62 -4.70
C THR A 106 -22.23 35.11 -6.09
N LEU A 107 -23.13 35.76 -6.79
CA LEU A 107 -23.53 35.48 -8.16
C LEU A 107 -22.54 36.14 -9.12
N LEU A 108 -21.88 35.34 -9.97
CA LEU A 108 -21.02 35.82 -11.06
C LEU A 108 -21.70 35.57 -12.40
N LEU A 109 -21.66 36.56 -13.31
CA LEU A 109 -22.17 36.43 -14.67
C LEU A 109 -21.03 36.40 -15.69
N PHE A 110 -21.20 35.62 -16.76
CA PHE A 110 -20.27 35.55 -17.89
C PHE A 110 -21.03 35.36 -19.22
N ARG A 111 -20.43 35.78 -20.35
CA ARG A 111 -21.01 35.50 -21.66
C ARG A 111 -20.90 34.02 -22.01
N GLN A 112 -22.01 33.43 -22.48
CA GLN A 112 -21.96 32.12 -23.11
C GLN A 112 -21.31 32.25 -24.48
N PRO A 113 -20.35 31.42 -24.87
CA PRO A 113 -19.82 31.42 -26.23
C PRO A 113 -20.94 31.12 -27.23
N ALA A 114 -21.03 31.88 -28.33
CA ALA A 114 -21.98 31.60 -29.41
C ALA A 114 -21.65 30.25 -30.06
N GLU A 115 -22.63 29.35 -30.14
CA GLU A 115 -22.53 28.05 -30.78
C GLU A 115 -22.20 28.20 -32.27
N GLN A 116 -20.95 27.83 -32.65
CA GLN A 116 -20.65 27.43 -34.00
C GLN A 116 -20.06 26.04 -33.93
N GLY A 117 -20.91 25.04 -34.19
CA GLY A 117 -20.49 23.73 -34.69
C GLY A 117 -19.63 22.84 -33.76
N ALA A 118 -19.81 22.91 -32.45
CA ALA A 118 -19.19 21.99 -31.54
C ALA A 118 -20.09 20.78 -31.27
N LEU A 119 -19.56 19.58 -31.43
CA LEU A 119 -20.18 18.34 -30.99
C LEU A 119 -20.65 18.50 -29.55
N ASN A 120 -21.99 18.40 -29.34
CA ASN A 120 -22.56 18.31 -28.01
C ASN A 120 -22.08 17.02 -27.33
N LEU A 121 -20.96 17.13 -26.63
CA LEU A 121 -20.61 16.16 -25.60
C LEU A 121 -21.62 16.39 -24.47
N ALA A 122 -22.45 15.38 -24.18
CA ALA A 122 -23.29 15.41 -22.99
C ALA A 122 -22.41 15.80 -21.77
N PRO A 123 -22.88 16.71 -20.88
CA PRO A 123 -22.08 17.08 -19.74
C PRO A 123 -21.74 15.83 -18.95
N SER A 124 -20.48 15.41 -19.01
CA SER A 124 -19.97 14.56 -17.96
C SER A 124 -20.05 15.41 -16.70
N THR A 125 -20.94 15.03 -15.80
CA THR A 125 -21.04 15.65 -14.49
C THR A 125 -19.75 15.35 -13.74
N ILE A 126 -18.76 16.23 -13.93
CA ILE A 126 -17.61 16.26 -13.01
C ILE A 126 -18.16 16.89 -11.73
N HIS A 127 -18.63 16.05 -10.82
CA HIS A 127 -18.79 16.45 -9.44
C HIS A 127 -17.39 16.54 -8.83
N GLY A 128 -16.87 17.76 -8.79
CA GLY A 128 -15.63 18.06 -8.09
C GLY A 128 -15.14 19.43 -8.55
N SER A 129 -15.00 20.40 -7.65
CA SER A 129 -13.85 21.28 -7.73
C SER A 129 -12.67 20.40 -8.09
N ALA A 130 -11.91 20.72 -9.13
CA ALA A 130 -10.71 19.96 -9.48
C ALA A 130 -9.83 19.92 -8.22
N GLN A 131 -9.94 18.84 -7.46
CA GLN A 131 -9.08 18.65 -6.30
C GLN A 131 -7.67 18.49 -6.88
N VAL A 132 -6.84 19.48 -6.59
CA VAL A 132 -5.42 19.39 -6.94
C VAL A 132 -4.90 18.11 -6.30
N GLU A 133 -4.36 17.20 -7.09
CA GLU A 133 -3.77 15.96 -6.58
C GLU A 133 -2.67 16.30 -5.57
N THR A 134 -2.70 15.66 -4.42
CA THR A 134 -1.66 15.77 -3.40
C THR A 134 -1.03 14.42 -3.13
N ALA A 135 0.16 14.42 -2.57
CA ALA A 135 0.89 13.20 -2.20
C ALA A 135 0.11 12.28 -1.23
N ALA A 136 -0.88 12.76 -0.52
CA ALA A 136 -1.72 11.97 0.41
C ALA A 136 -3.20 11.91 -0.01
N GLY A 137 -3.58 12.60 -1.07
CA GLY A 137 -4.96 12.68 -1.56
C GLY A 137 -5.33 11.56 -2.54
N PRO A 138 -6.60 11.50 -2.93
CA PRO A 138 -7.06 10.56 -3.94
C PRO A 138 -6.43 10.85 -5.31
N VAL A 139 -6.25 9.80 -6.09
CA VAL A 139 -5.78 9.84 -7.47
C VAL A 139 -6.97 9.53 -8.38
N GLN A 140 -7.18 10.34 -9.40
CA GLN A 140 -8.18 10.07 -10.43
C GLN A 140 -7.58 9.19 -11.54
N GLY A 141 -8.22 8.06 -11.84
CA GLY A 141 -7.70 7.11 -12.82
C GLY A 141 -6.51 6.31 -12.30
N TYR A 142 -5.67 5.89 -13.23
CA TYR A 142 -4.52 5.02 -12.94
C TYR A 142 -3.20 5.79 -12.82
N ARG A 143 -3.16 7.07 -13.22
CA ARG A 143 -1.94 7.88 -13.22
C ARG A 143 -1.88 8.77 -11.98
N ALA A 144 -0.94 8.48 -11.11
CA ALA A 144 -0.54 9.40 -10.04
C ALA A 144 0.53 10.36 -10.55
N THR A 145 0.51 11.59 -10.08
CA THR A 145 1.49 12.63 -10.45
C THR A 145 2.39 13.04 -9.30
N ARG A 146 2.02 12.74 -8.07
CA ARG A 146 2.71 13.18 -6.85
C ARG A 146 2.87 12.07 -5.82
N THR A 147 3.92 12.13 -5.02
CA THR A 147 4.17 11.24 -3.89
C THR A 147 4.95 11.97 -2.78
N ALA A 148 4.84 11.49 -1.55
CA ALA A 148 5.72 11.88 -0.44
C ALA A 148 6.67 10.75 -0.02
N THR A 149 6.54 9.54 -0.55
CA THR A 149 7.32 8.37 -0.12
C THR A 149 8.81 8.53 -0.40
N ALA A 150 9.18 9.18 -1.49
CA ALA A 150 10.60 9.34 -1.85
C ALA A 150 11.27 10.60 -1.27
N SER A 151 10.52 11.53 -0.69
CA SER A 151 11.06 12.82 -0.23
C SER A 151 10.53 13.26 1.13
N LYS A 152 9.53 12.59 1.69
CA LYS A 152 8.71 13.01 2.85
C LYS A 152 8.04 14.39 2.68
N THR A 153 8.13 14.98 1.49
CA THR A 153 7.44 16.20 1.05
C THR A 153 6.52 15.90 -0.11
N ASP A 154 5.50 16.70 -0.32
CA ASP A 154 4.60 16.57 -1.47
C ASP A 154 5.37 16.98 -2.74
N THR A 155 5.87 16.01 -3.50
CA THR A 155 6.77 16.21 -4.63
C THR A 155 6.18 15.56 -5.88
N ALA A 156 6.30 16.23 -7.03
CA ALA A 156 5.88 15.63 -8.30
C ALA A 156 6.78 14.44 -8.65
N LEU A 157 6.17 13.36 -9.13
CA LEU A 157 6.91 12.14 -9.47
C LEU A 157 8.03 12.39 -10.49
N ARG A 158 7.84 13.36 -11.40
CA ARG A 158 8.85 13.71 -12.41
C ARG A 158 10.11 14.34 -11.82
N ASP A 159 10.00 15.01 -10.67
CA ASP A 159 11.09 15.73 -10.00
C ASP A 159 11.88 14.83 -9.03
N ILE A 160 11.48 13.58 -8.86
CA ILE A 160 12.15 12.64 -7.98
C ILE A 160 13.23 11.87 -8.74
N PRO A 161 14.52 11.94 -8.36
CA PRO A 161 15.61 11.24 -9.03
C PRO A 161 15.71 9.75 -8.62
N GLN A 162 14.58 9.06 -8.59
CA GLN A 162 14.47 7.64 -8.23
C GLN A 162 13.20 7.03 -8.79
N SER A 163 13.20 5.72 -9.04
CA SER A 163 12.02 5.00 -9.48
C SER A 163 11.04 4.82 -8.32
N VAL A 164 9.83 5.36 -8.49
CA VAL A 164 8.69 5.20 -7.58
C VAL A 164 7.49 4.78 -8.40
N GLN A 165 6.84 3.69 -8.01
CA GLN A 165 5.58 3.26 -8.61
C GLN A 165 4.45 3.47 -7.63
N VAL A 166 3.37 4.07 -8.12
CA VAL A 166 2.13 4.29 -7.37
C VAL A 166 1.03 3.45 -8.00
N VAL A 167 0.36 2.65 -7.18
CA VAL A 167 -0.84 1.90 -7.58
C VAL A 167 -2.05 2.54 -6.90
N PRO A 168 -2.87 3.33 -7.63
CA PRO A 168 -4.00 4.05 -7.07
C PRO A 168 -5.17 3.14 -6.68
N ARG A 169 -6.06 3.67 -5.86
CA ARG A 169 -7.31 3.02 -5.42
C ARG A 169 -8.13 2.47 -6.57
N GLN A 170 -8.23 3.19 -7.68
CA GLN A 170 -9.02 2.74 -8.83
C GLN A 170 -8.47 1.45 -9.45
N VAL A 171 -7.16 1.23 -9.50
CA VAL A 171 -6.57 -0.05 -9.93
C VAL A 171 -7.00 -1.18 -9.00
N ILE A 172 -6.96 -0.94 -7.67
CA ILE A 172 -7.37 -1.91 -6.66
C ILE A 172 -8.85 -2.29 -6.84
N GLU A 173 -9.69 -1.32 -7.17
CA GLU A 173 -11.14 -1.52 -7.34
C GLU A 173 -11.49 -2.20 -8.65
N ASP A 174 -10.88 -1.80 -9.77
CA ASP A 174 -11.19 -2.36 -11.09
C ASP A 174 -10.68 -3.79 -11.25
N GLN A 175 -9.52 -4.11 -10.68
CA GLN A 175 -8.99 -5.47 -10.63
C GLN A 175 -9.57 -6.32 -9.48
N GLN A 176 -10.41 -5.74 -8.61
CA GLN A 176 -11.00 -6.40 -7.44
C GLN A 176 -9.93 -7.02 -6.51
N LEU A 177 -8.86 -6.24 -6.21
CA LEU A 177 -7.74 -6.71 -5.41
C LEU A 177 -8.07 -6.67 -3.92
N ASP A 178 -7.82 -7.76 -3.22
CA ASP A 178 -8.05 -7.93 -1.79
C ASP A 178 -6.77 -8.19 -0.99
N ARG A 179 -5.66 -8.53 -1.67
CA ARG A 179 -4.36 -8.80 -1.08
C ARG A 179 -3.29 -7.84 -1.60
N LEU A 180 -2.40 -7.42 -0.71
CA LEU A 180 -1.28 -6.54 -1.08
C LEU A 180 -0.41 -7.13 -2.20
N GLY A 181 -0.19 -8.45 -2.18
CA GLY A 181 0.58 -9.13 -3.22
C GLY A 181 -0.02 -9.03 -4.62
N ASP A 182 -1.36 -8.95 -4.75
CA ASP A 182 -2.02 -8.74 -6.04
C ASP A 182 -1.87 -7.30 -6.52
N VAL A 183 -1.88 -6.33 -5.59
CA VAL A 183 -1.60 -4.92 -5.91
C VAL A 183 -0.18 -4.76 -6.45
N LEU A 184 0.78 -5.38 -5.77
CA LEU A 184 2.20 -5.31 -6.12
C LEU A 184 2.57 -6.04 -7.42
N ALA A 185 1.73 -6.93 -7.94
CA ALA A 185 1.90 -7.50 -9.29
C ALA A 185 1.81 -6.43 -10.40
N ASN A 186 1.26 -5.25 -10.11
CA ASN A 186 1.25 -4.09 -11.01
C ASN A 186 2.54 -3.25 -10.96
N VAL A 187 3.56 -3.67 -10.21
CA VAL A 187 4.83 -2.95 -10.02
C VAL A 187 5.98 -3.76 -10.59
N SER A 188 6.85 -3.14 -11.38
CA SER A 188 8.02 -3.82 -11.98
C SER A 188 9.01 -4.28 -10.91
N SER A 189 9.68 -5.40 -11.18
CA SER A 189 10.70 -6.03 -10.30
C SER A 189 10.21 -6.39 -8.90
N VAL A 190 8.89 -6.56 -8.70
CA VAL A 190 8.33 -7.04 -7.45
C VAL A 190 7.79 -8.45 -7.63
N GLN A 191 8.21 -9.36 -6.75
CA GLN A 191 7.76 -10.74 -6.71
C GLN A 191 7.24 -11.08 -5.30
N ARG A 192 6.29 -12.02 -5.20
CA ARG A 192 5.90 -12.57 -3.89
C ARG A 192 7.06 -13.39 -3.32
N GLY A 193 7.39 -13.15 -2.07
CA GLY A 193 8.35 -13.90 -1.28
C GLY A 193 7.70 -14.99 -0.45
N ASN A 194 8.49 -15.60 0.43
CA ASN A 194 8.02 -16.64 1.34
C ASN A 194 7.04 -16.07 2.37
N SER A 195 5.78 -16.51 2.32
CA SER A 195 4.76 -16.09 3.29
C SER A 195 4.90 -16.80 4.65
N HIS A 196 5.89 -17.67 4.80
CA HIS A 196 6.10 -18.45 6.02
C HIS A 196 4.85 -19.19 6.52
N GLY A 197 4.10 -19.76 5.57
CA GLY A 197 2.87 -20.50 5.87
C GLY A 197 1.62 -19.64 5.97
N GLY A 198 1.63 -18.43 5.44
CA GLY A 198 0.54 -17.46 5.53
C GLY A 198 0.69 -16.52 6.73
N SER A 199 1.77 -16.61 7.51
CA SER A 199 2.02 -15.79 8.70
C SER A 199 2.71 -14.46 8.39
N SER A 200 3.05 -14.18 7.14
CA SER A 200 3.60 -12.89 6.71
C SER A 200 3.29 -12.60 5.25
N GLU A 201 3.33 -11.34 4.88
CA GLU A 201 3.33 -10.87 3.49
C GLU A 201 4.75 -10.46 3.13
N SER A 202 5.50 -11.36 2.50
CA SER A 202 6.88 -11.12 2.10
C SER A 202 6.97 -10.84 0.60
N PHE A 203 7.82 -9.90 0.22
CA PHE A 203 8.08 -9.54 -1.18
C PHE A 203 9.56 -9.47 -1.46
N VAL A 204 9.91 -9.66 -2.72
CA VAL A 204 11.26 -9.46 -3.25
C VAL A 204 11.17 -8.29 -4.22
N ILE A 205 11.91 -7.22 -3.96
CA ILE A 205 11.98 -6.03 -4.81
C ILE A 205 13.40 -5.95 -5.36
N ARG A 206 13.54 -5.83 -6.70
CA ARG A 206 14.86 -5.79 -7.36
C ARG A 206 15.81 -6.91 -6.90
N GLY A 207 15.26 -8.11 -6.67
CA GLY A 207 16.05 -9.29 -6.26
C GLY A 207 16.33 -9.43 -4.76
N PHE A 208 16.01 -8.43 -3.93
CA PHE A 208 16.21 -8.47 -2.49
C PHE A 208 14.91 -8.52 -1.71
N HIS A 209 14.88 -9.28 -0.61
CA HIS A 209 13.72 -9.31 0.28
C HIS A 209 13.41 -7.91 0.81
N ALA A 210 12.18 -7.47 0.65
CA ALA A 210 11.72 -6.23 1.24
C ALA A 210 11.53 -6.41 2.75
N THR A 211 12.20 -5.57 3.52
CA THR A 211 12.03 -5.48 4.98
C THR A 211 11.39 -4.17 5.39
N GLY A 212 11.32 -3.18 4.47
CA GLY A 212 10.73 -1.88 4.68
C GLY A 212 9.25 -1.89 4.33
N TYR A 213 8.40 -1.71 5.35
CA TYR A 213 6.98 -1.41 5.22
C TYR A 213 6.69 -0.13 5.97
N ALA A 214 5.83 0.70 5.41
CA ALA A 214 5.38 1.92 6.07
C ALA A 214 3.86 2.10 5.88
N VAL A 215 3.24 2.81 6.80
CA VAL A 215 1.90 3.36 6.65
C VAL A 215 1.99 4.86 6.82
N ASP A 216 1.54 5.60 5.79
CA ASP A 216 1.60 7.07 5.76
C ASP A 216 3.02 7.64 6.02
N GLY A 217 4.05 6.91 5.58
CA GLY A 217 5.45 7.29 5.73
C GLY A 217 6.09 6.95 7.09
N MET A 218 5.37 6.27 7.99
CA MET A 218 5.90 5.77 9.26
C MET A 218 6.26 4.29 9.15
N PRO A 219 7.52 3.88 9.45
CA PRO A 219 7.95 2.49 9.41
C PRO A 219 7.13 1.58 10.31
N LEU A 220 6.91 0.34 9.85
CA LEU A 220 6.18 -0.69 10.59
C LEU A 220 7.13 -1.77 11.12
N ASN A 221 6.87 -2.21 12.35
CA ASN A 221 7.44 -3.43 12.95
C ASN A 221 8.96 -3.63 12.72
N PRO A 222 9.82 -2.70 13.11
CA PRO A 222 11.27 -2.78 12.85
C PRO A 222 11.95 -3.99 13.50
N LEU A 223 11.28 -4.68 14.42
CA LEU A 223 11.74 -5.91 15.07
C LEU A 223 11.13 -7.19 14.53
N ALA A 224 10.20 -7.10 13.57
CA ALA A 224 9.56 -8.30 13.04
C ALA A 224 10.58 -9.20 12.36
N SER A 225 10.60 -10.50 12.72
CA SER A 225 11.39 -11.51 12.02
C SER A 225 10.84 -11.82 10.63
N ARG A 226 9.58 -11.48 10.43
CA ARG A 226 8.82 -11.67 9.19
C ARG A 226 8.07 -10.39 8.91
N PRO A 227 8.61 -9.53 8.03
CA PRO A 227 8.01 -8.25 7.72
C PRO A 227 6.61 -8.42 7.13
N GLU A 228 5.69 -7.57 7.54
CA GLU A 228 4.32 -7.55 7.06
C GLU A 228 3.67 -6.21 7.37
N ALA A 229 2.74 -5.80 6.53
CA ALA A 229 1.97 -4.60 6.76
C ALA A 229 0.89 -4.80 7.82
N LEU A 230 0.26 -5.99 7.88
CA LEU A 230 -0.93 -6.25 8.69
C LEU A 230 -1.92 -5.08 8.61
N SER A 231 -2.36 -4.77 7.39
CA SER A 231 -3.33 -3.73 7.09
C SER A 231 -4.36 -4.25 6.08
N ASP A 232 -5.52 -3.60 6.00
CA ASP A 232 -6.56 -3.99 5.04
C ASP A 232 -6.67 -2.97 3.91
N LEU A 233 -6.73 -3.45 2.67
CA LEU A 233 -6.85 -2.60 1.47
C LEU A 233 -8.14 -1.75 1.46
N ALA A 234 -9.15 -2.07 2.27
CA ALA A 234 -10.35 -1.22 2.41
C ALA A 234 -10.02 0.19 2.89
N ASN A 235 -8.96 0.34 3.72
CA ASN A 235 -8.49 1.63 4.24
C ASN A 235 -7.34 2.25 3.43
N VAL A 236 -6.88 1.60 2.35
CA VAL A 236 -5.76 2.07 1.54
C VAL A 236 -6.28 2.91 0.37
N GLU A 237 -5.75 4.11 0.20
CA GLU A 237 -6.00 5.01 -0.93
C GLU A 237 -5.08 4.67 -2.11
N ARG A 238 -3.83 4.34 -1.83
CA ARG A 238 -2.85 3.91 -2.82
C ARG A 238 -1.69 3.17 -2.17
N VAL A 239 -1.06 2.31 -2.93
CA VAL A 239 0.18 1.64 -2.56
C VAL A 239 1.33 2.27 -3.32
N GLU A 240 2.36 2.71 -2.62
CA GLU A 240 3.55 3.31 -3.21
C GLU A 240 4.76 2.42 -2.97
N VAL A 241 5.53 2.16 -4.01
CA VAL A 241 6.75 1.37 -3.92
C VAL A 241 7.93 2.25 -4.31
N LEU A 242 8.76 2.57 -3.33
CA LEU A 242 10.06 3.19 -3.53
C LEU A 242 11.06 2.09 -3.80
N LYS A 243 11.63 2.05 -5.01
CA LYS A 243 12.54 0.98 -5.44
C LYS A 243 13.99 1.35 -5.15
N GLY A 244 14.75 0.37 -4.65
CA GLY A 244 16.14 0.56 -4.22
C GLY A 244 16.29 1.10 -2.79
N PRO A 245 17.51 1.38 -2.31
CA PRO A 245 17.81 1.80 -0.96
C PRO A 245 16.99 2.99 -0.49
N ALA A 246 16.40 2.89 0.71
CA ALA A 246 15.51 3.90 1.28
C ALA A 246 15.96 4.41 2.66
N SER A 247 17.16 4.03 3.11
CA SER A 247 17.59 4.28 4.50
C SER A 247 17.72 5.75 4.85
N VAL A 248 17.99 6.63 3.90
CA VAL A 248 18.05 8.08 4.16
C VAL A 248 16.77 8.66 4.75
N LEU A 249 15.62 8.06 4.50
CA LEU A 249 14.32 8.55 5.00
C LEU A 249 13.68 7.60 6.02
N TYR A 250 13.98 6.29 5.91
CA TYR A 250 13.28 5.23 6.64
C TYR A 250 14.19 4.39 7.54
N GLY A 251 15.48 4.74 7.65
CA GLY A 251 16.42 4.02 8.50
C GLY A 251 16.75 2.63 7.98
N ARG A 252 16.87 1.68 8.91
CA ARG A 252 17.28 0.31 8.60
C ARG A 252 16.35 -0.37 7.60
N GLY A 253 16.96 -1.06 6.62
CA GLY A 253 16.24 -1.82 5.62
C GLY A 253 17.17 -2.44 4.58
N ASN A 254 16.69 -3.46 3.89
CA ASN A 254 17.39 -4.10 2.78
C ASN A 254 17.38 -3.19 1.53
N PRO A 255 18.31 -3.40 0.59
CA PRO A 255 18.47 -2.51 -0.55
C PRO A 255 17.38 -2.63 -1.64
N GLY A 256 16.43 -3.56 -1.51
CA GLY A 256 15.36 -3.75 -2.50
C GLY A 256 14.41 -2.57 -2.60
N GLY A 257 13.99 -2.02 -1.47
CA GLY A 257 13.05 -0.90 -1.45
C GLY A 257 12.10 -0.89 -0.26
N LEU A 258 11.11 0.00 -0.35
CA LEU A 258 10.08 0.22 0.66
C LEU A 258 8.68 0.14 0.03
N ILE A 259 7.75 -0.48 0.74
CA ILE A 259 6.32 -0.49 0.41
C ILE A 259 5.60 0.42 1.41
N ASN A 260 4.99 1.50 0.91
CA ASN A 260 4.23 2.44 1.73
C ASN A 260 2.73 2.37 1.39
N LEU A 261 1.91 2.13 2.39
CA LEU A 261 0.45 2.16 2.30
C LEU A 261 -0.03 3.55 2.68
N VAL A 262 -0.55 4.30 1.72
CA VAL A 262 -1.18 5.60 1.98
C VAL A 262 -2.63 5.35 2.32
N THR A 263 -3.06 5.73 3.53
CA THR A 263 -4.41 5.45 4.02
C THR A 263 -5.42 6.51 3.59
N ARG A 264 -6.69 6.11 3.53
CA ARG A 264 -7.82 7.02 3.27
C ARG A 264 -8.01 7.98 4.44
N LYS A 265 -7.96 9.28 4.17
CA LYS A 265 -8.08 10.32 5.20
C LYS A 265 -9.55 10.72 5.42
N PRO A 266 -9.92 11.21 6.63
CA PRO A 266 -11.21 11.85 6.85
C PRO A 266 -11.43 13.02 5.89
N SER A 267 -12.63 13.11 5.31
CA SER A 267 -13.08 14.17 4.39
C SER A 267 -14.22 14.95 5.04
N PHE A 268 -14.26 16.25 4.83
CA PHE A 268 -15.41 17.07 5.22
C PHE A 268 -16.61 16.83 4.32
N THR A 269 -16.37 16.53 3.03
CA THR A 269 -17.44 16.14 2.11
C THR A 269 -17.98 14.76 2.50
N PRO A 270 -19.31 14.62 2.69
CA PRO A 270 -19.92 13.33 2.99
C PRO A 270 -19.63 12.30 1.91
N GLN A 271 -19.17 11.13 2.32
CA GLN A 271 -18.86 10.00 1.46
C GLN A 271 -19.23 8.71 2.18
N ALA A 272 -19.86 7.80 1.49
CA ALA A 272 -20.11 6.46 2.00
C ALA A 272 -19.89 5.42 0.91
N SER A 273 -19.36 4.28 1.25
CA SER A 273 -19.21 3.16 0.33
C SER A 273 -19.41 1.84 1.03
N ALA A 274 -20.02 0.89 0.33
CA ALA A 274 -20.12 -0.49 0.76
C ALA A 274 -19.85 -1.41 -0.42
N LYS A 275 -19.14 -2.52 -0.19
CA LYS A 275 -18.82 -3.50 -1.22
C LYS A 275 -19.03 -4.90 -0.68
N LEU A 276 -19.83 -5.68 -1.41
CA LEU A 276 -20.06 -7.11 -1.17
C LEU A 276 -19.35 -7.88 -2.27
N GLN A 277 -18.63 -8.92 -1.90
CA GLN A 277 -17.92 -9.78 -2.83
C GLN A 277 -18.20 -11.25 -2.51
N ALA A 278 -18.37 -12.07 -3.54
CA ALA A 278 -18.49 -13.51 -3.45
C ALA A 278 -17.72 -14.16 -4.59
N GLY A 279 -16.99 -15.23 -4.33
CA GLY A 279 -16.14 -15.86 -5.33
C GLY A 279 -15.85 -17.33 -5.09
N SER A 280 -15.03 -17.89 -5.96
CA SER A 280 -14.54 -19.26 -5.88
C SER A 280 -13.80 -19.49 -4.56
N GLY A 281 -13.74 -20.75 -4.09
CA GLY A 281 -13.07 -21.09 -2.84
C GLY A 281 -13.83 -20.62 -1.59
N ASP A 282 -15.16 -20.56 -1.66
CA ASP A 282 -16.03 -20.06 -0.57
C ASP A 282 -15.59 -18.66 -0.08
N PHE A 283 -15.14 -17.80 -1.01
CA PHE A 283 -14.74 -16.45 -0.72
C PHE A 283 -15.95 -15.55 -0.52
N TYR A 284 -16.01 -14.88 0.62
CA TYR A 284 -17.00 -13.85 0.93
C TYR A 284 -16.31 -12.69 1.64
N ARG A 285 -16.56 -11.48 1.16
CA ARG A 285 -16.04 -10.25 1.78
C ARG A 285 -17.08 -9.15 1.80
N LEU A 286 -17.19 -8.49 2.93
CA LEU A 286 -17.92 -7.24 3.11
C LEU A 286 -16.92 -6.17 3.54
N GLN A 287 -16.97 -5.01 2.89
CA GLN A 287 -16.29 -3.81 3.37
C GLN A 287 -17.23 -2.61 3.29
N ALA A 288 -17.06 -1.68 4.22
CA ALA A 288 -17.79 -0.42 4.24
C ALA A 288 -16.91 0.70 4.78
N SER A 289 -17.13 1.91 4.26
CA SER A 289 -16.45 3.12 4.74
C SER A 289 -17.42 4.29 4.68
N ALA A 290 -17.40 5.14 5.69
CA ALA A 290 -18.14 6.39 5.72
C ALA A 290 -17.25 7.51 6.25
N SER A 291 -17.38 8.71 5.68
CA SER A 291 -16.65 9.91 6.10
C SER A 291 -17.51 11.15 5.92
N GLY A 292 -17.29 12.17 6.74
CA GLY A 292 -18.00 13.45 6.66
C GLY A 292 -17.62 14.39 7.77
N ALA A 293 -18.08 15.64 7.66
CA ALA A 293 -17.97 16.63 8.72
C ALA A 293 -18.78 16.20 9.96
N LEU A 294 -18.20 16.38 11.13
CA LEU A 294 -18.82 16.07 12.42
C LEU A 294 -19.36 17.32 13.14
N ASN A 295 -19.05 18.50 12.62
CA ASN A 295 -19.53 19.77 13.15
C ASN A 295 -19.94 20.73 12.03
N PRO A 296 -20.86 21.68 12.27
CA PRO A 296 -21.32 22.61 11.27
C PRO A 296 -20.24 23.58 10.75
N ALA A 297 -19.17 23.79 11.52
CA ALA A 297 -18.05 24.66 11.13
C ALA A 297 -17.04 23.96 10.20
N GLU A 298 -17.28 22.69 9.88
CA GLU A 298 -16.39 21.86 9.04
C GLU A 298 -14.92 21.86 9.49
N THR A 299 -14.70 21.99 10.81
CA THR A 299 -13.34 21.94 11.40
C THR A 299 -13.02 20.56 11.97
N LEU A 300 -14.00 19.67 12.07
CA LEU A 300 -13.85 18.30 12.53
C LEU A 300 -14.52 17.34 11.54
N ALA A 301 -13.76 16.42 11.00
CA ALA A 301 -14.26 15.33 10.14
C ALA A 301 -13.94 13.97 10.72
N GLY A 302 -14.77 12.98 10.42
CA GLY A 302 -14.56 11.60 10.81
C GLY A 302 -14.56 10.65 9.63
N ARG A 303 -13.88 9.51 9.77
CA ARG A 303 -13.97 8.36 8.87
C ARG A 303 -14.04 7.09 9.69
N LEU A 304 -14.89 6.17 9.28
CA LEU A 304 -14.90 4.81 9.78
C LEU A 304 -14.78 3.85 8.59
N THR A 305 -13.82 2.94 8.63
CA THR A 305 -13.68 1.85 7.66
C THR A 305 -13.76 0.52 8.38
N VAL A 306 -14.55 -0.41 7.85
CA VAL A 306 -14.69 -1.78 8.37
C VAL A 306 -14.59 -2.78 7.23
N ALA A 307 -14.00 -3.95 7.49
CA ALA A 307 -14.00 -5.06 6.55
C ALA A 307 -14.06 -6.40 7.29
N THR A 308 -14.69 -7.39 6.67
CA THR A 308 -14.64 -8.78 7.12
C THR A 308 -14.59 -9.70 5.92
N GLN A 309 -13.83 -10.77 6.04
CA GLN A 309 -13.59 -11.73 4.96
C GLN A 309 -13.54 -13.15 5.51
N THR A 310 -14.00 -14.09 4.73
CA THR A 310 -13.76 -15.53 4.91
C THR A 310 -13.48 -16.16 3.56
N ASP A 311 -12.53 -17.08 3.50
CA ASP A 311 -12.25 -17.89 2.32
C ASP A 311 -11.72 -19.27 2.73
N ARG A 312 -11.96 -20.28 1.89
CA ARG A 312 -11.43 -21.63 2.09
C ARG A 312 -10.18 -21.89 1.25
N GLY A 313 -9.94 -21.10 0.20
CA GLY A 313 -8.87 -21.36 -0.74
C GLY A 313 -9.11 -22.63 -1.59
N PHE A 314 -8.04 -23.20 -2.15
CA PHE A 314 -8.09 -24.31 -3.10
C PHE A 314 -7.37 -25.57 -2.63
N ARG A 315 -6.77 -25.59 -1.43
CA ARG A 315 -6.03 -26.73 -0.89
C ARG A 315 -6.98 -27.78 -0.31
N ASP A 316 -6.60 -29.05 -0.42
CA ASP A 316 -7.29 -30.15 0.25
C ASP A 316 -7.20 -30.01 1.77
N THR A 317 -8.29 -30.27 2.45
CA THR A 317 -8.38 -30.30 3.93
C THR A 317 -8.11 -28.99 4.67
N LEU A 318 -7.99 -27.87 4.00
CA LEU A 318 -7.89 -26.56 4.67
C LEU A 318 -9.19 -26.16 5.34
N ARG A 319 -9.04 -25.39 6.41
CA ARG A 319 -10.14 -24.68 7.06
C ARG A 319 -10.25 -23.27 6.51
N ASP A 320 -11.37 -22.61 6.81
CA ASP A 320 -11.60 -21.23 6.40
C ASP A 320 -10.57 -20.30 7.04
N SER A 321 -10.00 -19.41 6.22
CA SER A 321 -9.35 -18.18 6.69
C SER A 321 -10.43 -17.20 7.14
N LYS A 322 -10.10 -16.37 8.12
CA LYS A 322 -10.98 -15.32 8.64
C LYS A 322 -10.18 -14.05 8.86
N HIS A 323 -10.76 -12.94 8.48
CA HIS A 323 -10.16 -11.63 8.65
C HIS A 323 -11.23 -10.62 9.05
N SER A 324 -10.91 -9.76 10.02
CA SER A 324 -11.76 -8.65 10.48
C SER A 324 -10.92 -7.42 10.69
N TYR A 325 -11.42 -6.28 10.24
CA TYR A 325 -10.73 -5.01 10.27
C TYR A 325 -11.67 -3.88 10.67
N ILE A 326 -11.20 -2.96 11.51
CA ILE A 326 -11.89 -1.72 11.86
C ILE A 326 -10.87 -0.59 12.02
N ALA A 327 -11.16 0.56 11.40
CA ALA A 327 -10.29 1.74 11.44
C ALA A 327 -11.13 3.04 11.50
N PRO A 328 -11.46 3.54 12.70
CA PRO A 328 -11.94 4.91 12.87
C PRO A 328 -10.77 5.90 12.81
N ALA A 329 -11.01 7.06 12.19
CA ALA A 329 -10.08 8.17 12.12
C ALA A 329 -10.81 9.51 12.24
N LEU A 330 -10.12 10.51 12.76
CA LEU A 330 -10.60 11.88 12.93
C LEU A 330 -9.60 12.85 12.30
N ARG A 331 -10.11 13.90 11.70
CA ARG A 331 -9.37 15.09 11.26
C ARG A 331 -9.89 16.30 12.01
N TRP A 332 -9.00 17.01 12.65
CA TRP A 332 -9.28 18.31 13.24
C TRP A 332 -8.46 19.39 12.52
N GLN A 333 -9.15 20.32 11.88
CA GLN A 333 -8.55 21.40 11.10
C GLN A 333 -9.17 22.74 11.56
N PRO A 334 -8.67 23.31 12.67
CA PRO A 334 -9.22 24.54 13.23
C PRO A 334 -8.92 25.77 12.37
N SER A 335 -7.91 25.70 11.50
CA SER A 335 -7.52 26.76 10.56
C SER A 335 -6.85 26.15 9.32
N ASP A 336 -6.59 26.92 8.30
CA ASP A 336 -5.88 26.50 7.10
C ASP A 336 -4.42 26.11 7.40
N SER A 337 -3.83 26.73 8.43
CA SER A 337 -2.44 26.47 8.84
C SER A 337 -2.27 25.29 9.80
N THR A 338 -3.34 24.71 10.35
CA THR A 338 -3.24 23.65 11.37
C THR A 338 -4.13 22.48 11.01
N ARG A 339 -3.53 21.28 10.94
CA ARG A 339 -4.24 20.02 10.72
C ARG A 339 -3.72 18.94 11.65
N VAL A 340 -4.64 18.23 12.28
CA VAL A 340 -4.35 17.06 13.10
C VAL A 340 -5.22 15.90 12.64
N ASP A 341 -4.58 14.86 12.14
CA ASP A 341 -5.20 13.58 11.82
C ASP A 341 -4.84 12.56 12.91
N THR A 342 -5.80 11.79 13.38
CA THR A 342 -5.59 10.71 14.36
C THR A 342 -6.54 9.55 14.08
N GLY A 343 -6.13 8.37 14.48
CA GLY A 343 -6.97 7.19 14.31
C GLY A 343 -6.41 5.97 15.01
N LEU A 344 -7.21 4.93 14.99
CA LEU A 344 -6.80 3.61 15.43
C LEU A 344 -7.14 2.57 14.35
N GLU A 345 -6.42 1.45 14.38
CA GLU A 345 -6.68 0.29 13.54
C GLU A 345 -6.68 -0.95 14.42
N TYR A 346 -7.63 -1.85 14.18
CA TYR A 346 -7.63 -3.17 14.78
C TYR A 346 -7.86 -4.24 13.71
N ILE A 347 -7.00 -5.24 13.73
CA ILE A 347 -7.06 -6.42 12.86
C ILE A 347 -7.12 -7.65 13.74
N ASP A 348 -7.96 -8.61 13.36
CA ASP A 348 -7.98 -9.99 13.84
C ASP A 348 -8.04 -10.90 12.62
N GLN A 349 -7.02 -11.76 12.47
CA GLN A 349 -6.98 -12.74 11.40
C GLN A 349 -6.61 -14.13 11.91
N SER A 350 -7.14 -15.14 11.24
CA SER A 350 -6.79 -16.54 11.47
C SER A 350 -6.76 -17.26 10.13
N SER A 351 -5.64 -17.88 9.80
CA SER A 351 -5.44 -18.60 8.55
C SER A 351 -4.90 -20.01 8.79
N PRO A 352 -5.23 -20.97 7.93
CA PRO A 352 -4.53 -22.23 7.86
C PRO A 352 -3.04 -22.01 7.62
N PHE A 353 -2.20 -22.81 8.24
CA PHE A 353 -0.77 -22.75 8.03
C PHE A 353 -0.38 -23.64 6.85
N ASP A 354 0.16 -23.05 5.76
CA ASP A 354 0.56 -23.77 4.55
C ASP A 354 1.93 -23.30 4.06
N ARG A 355 2.94 -24.17 4.12
CA ARG A 355 4.29 -23.91 3.59
C ARG A 355 4.41 -24.20 2.10
N GLY A 356 3.29 -24.48 1.42
CA GLY A 356 3.25 -24.74 0.00
C GLY A 356 3.82 -26.12 -0.38
N ALA A 357 4.52 -26.19 -1.49
CA ALA A 357 5.09 -27.40 -2.05
C ALA A 357 6.60 -27.50 -1.76
N ILE A 358 7.09 -28.73 -1.76
CA ILE A 358 8.52 -29.05 -1.66
C ILE A 358 9.03 -29.68 -2.97
N PRO A 359 10.31 -29.51 -3.34
CA PRO A 359 10.88 -30.25 -4.45
C PRO A 359 11.02 -31.73 -4.11
N VAL A 360 10.60 -32.59 -5.04
CA VAL A 360 10.78 -34.02 -5.01
C VAL A 360 11.68 -34.39 -6.19
N ASN A 361 12.85 -34.96 -5.91
CA ASN A 361 13.87 -35.28 -6.92
C ASN A 361 14.22 -34.05 -7.81
N GLY A 362 14.40 -32.88 -7.20
CA GLY A 362 14.77 -31.64 -7.86
C GLY A 362 13.63 -30.99 -8.66
N LYS A 363 12.37 -31.37 -8.45
CA LYS A 363 11.21 -30.77 -9.16
C LYS A 363 10.02 -30.56 -8.25
N ILE A 364 9.31 -29.46 -8.44
CA ILE A 364 8.01 -29.23 -7.79
C ILE A 364 6.93 -29.83 -8.69
N ASN A 365 6.49 -31.06 -8.39
CA ASN A 365 5.59 -31.85 -9.22
C ASN A 365 4.40 -32.47 -8.46
N LEU A 366 4.22 -32.15 -7.18
CA LEU A 366 3.06 -32.55 -6.42
C LEU A 366 1.78 -31.86 -6.96
N PRO A 367 0.59 -32.44 -6.78
CA PRO A 367 -0.67 -31.76 -7.12
C PRO A 367 -0.77 -30.40 -6.44
N ALA A 368 -1.35 -29.39 -7.15
CA ALA A 368 -1.41 -28.01 -6.64
C ALA A 368 -2.28 -27.88 -5.39
N ASP A 369 -3.29 -28.73 -5.24
CA ASP A 369 -4.19 -28.84 -4.09
C ASP A 369 -3.61 -29.63 -2.92
N ARG A 370 -2.43 -30.28 -3.12
CA ARG A 370 -1.76 -31.11 -2.09
C ARG A 370 -1.38 -30.29 -0.86
N TYR A 371 -1.92 -30.67 0.29
CA TYR A 371 -1.59 -30.09 1.59
C TYR A 371 -0.59 -31.00 2.34
N LEU A 372 0.49 -30.42 2.84
CA LEU A 372 1.59 -31.17 3.49
C LEU A 372 1.58 -31.09 5.03
N HIS A 373 0.63 -30.33 5.56
CA HIS A 373 0.49 -30.08 6.99
C HIS A 373 -0.69 -30.86 7.58
N GLU A 374 -1.25 -30.38 8.67
CA GLU A 374 -2.42 -30.99 9.30
C GLU A 374 -3.59 -29.98 9.33
N PRO A 375 -4.85 -30.44 9.25
CA PRO A 375 -6.01 -29.53 9.26
C PRO A 375 -6.13 -28.67 10.52
N TRP A 376 -5.46 -29.04 11.61
CA TRP A 376 -5.41 -28.24 12.83
C TRP A 376 -4.35 -27.16 12.80
N ALA A 377 -3.39 -27.22 11.87
CA ALA A 377 -2.30 -26.25 11.76
C ALA A 377 -2.83 -24.88 11.36
N ARG A 378 -2.54 -23.86 12.16
CA ARG A 378 -3.05 -22.50 11.96
C ARG A 378 -2.09 -21.45 12.48
N ASP A 379 -2.22 -20.26 11.92
CA ASP A 379 -1.62 -19.02 12.40
C ASP A 379 -2.74 -18.03 12.74
N LYS A 380 -2.62 -17.36 13.87
CA LYS A 380 -3.51 -16.30 14.28
C LYS A 380 -2.70 -15.06 14.56
N ALA A 381 -3.18 -13.91 14.11
CA ALA A 381 -2.59 -12.62 14.40
C ALA A 381 -3.66 -11.61 14.75
N ASP A 382 -3.40 -10.80 15.75
CA ASP A 382 -4.13 -9.58 16.00
C ASP A 382 -3.15 -8.41 16.15
N LYS A 383 -3.58 -7.24 15.69
CA LYS A 383 -2.82 -6.01 15.83
C LYS A 383 -3.73 -4.85 16.20
N PHE A 384 -3.30 -4.08 17.16
CA PHE A 384 -3.86 -2.79 17.50
C PHE A 384 -2.84 -1.69 17.21
N SER A 385 -3.28 -0.64 16.51
CA SER A 385 -2.47 0.52 16.20
C SER A 385 -3.18 1.78 16.64
N LEU A 386 -2.43 2.70 17.24
CA LEU A 386 -2.85 4.07 17.53
C LEU A 386 -1.88 5.03 16.87
N TRP A 387 -2.38 6.02 16.16
CA TRP A 387 -1.53 6.97 15.47
C TRP A 387 -2.12 8.38 15.46
N TYR A 388 -1.24 9.37 15.36
CA TYR A 388 -1.62 10.73 15.00
C TYR A 388 -0.54 11.40 14.16
N ARG A 389 -0.95 12.42 13.41
CA ARG A 389 -0.13 13.32 12.61
C ARG A 389 -0.64 14.73 12.80
N ALA A 390 0.21 15.61 13.31
CA ALA A 390 -0.06 17.03 13.47
C ALA A 390 0.83 17.81 12.51
N GLU A 391 0.25 18.76 11.77
CA GLU A 391 0.94 19.67 10.85
C GLU A 391 0.52 21.10 11.17
N HIS A 392 1.53 21.99 11.20
CA HIS A 392 1.30 23.40 11.45
C HIS A 392 2.25 24.26 10.61
N ASP A 393 1.65 25.11 9.78
CA ASP A 393 2.39 26.12 9.03
C ASP A 393 2.62 27.34 9.94
N LEU A 394 3.87 27.49 10.43
CA LEU A 394 4.25 28.63 11.26
C LEU A 394 4.18 29.95 10.48
N ASN A 395 4.49 29.87 9.18
CA ASN A 395 4.42 30.95 8.21
C ASN A 395 4.54 30.36 6.78
N ASP A 396 4.59 31.22 5.77
CA ASP A 396 4.60 30.81 4.37
C ASP A 396 5.82 29.96 3.95
N TRP A 397 6.91 30.02 4.71
CA TRP A 397 8.14 29.31 4.37
C TRP A 397 8.49 28.15 5.33
N LEU A 398 7.86 28.03 6.51
CA LEU A 398 8.21 27.01 7.51
C LEU A 398 6.98 26.27 8.02
N SER A 399 6.95 24.97 7.78
CA SER A 399 5.95 24.04 8.31
C SER A 399 6.60 23.08 9.31
N LEU A 400 5.90 22.79 10.39
CA LEU A 400 6.28 21.75 11.35
C LEU A 400 5.33 20.57 11.23
N ARG A 401 5.87 19.35 11.30
CA ARG A 401 5.12 18.12 11.31
C ARG A 401 5.60 17.20 12.42
N GLN A 402 4.65 16.67 13.17
CA GLN A 402 4.92 15.68 14.19
C GLN A 402 3.99 14.47 13.96
N MET A 403 4.59 13.29 13.98
CA MET A 403 3.88 12.02 13.78
C MET A 403 4.24 11.05 14.90
N THR A 404 3.27 10.29 15.35
CA THR A 404 3.47 9.21 16.32
C THR A 404 2.61 8.03 15.95
N ARG A 405 3.19 6.83 16.01
CA ARG A 405 2.49 5.58 15.85
C ARG A 405 2.91 4.61 16.96
N TRP A 406 1.92 3.98 17.57
CA TRP A 406 2.12 2.89 18.49
C TRP A 406 1.39 1.65 17.98
N ASP A 407 2.13 0.54 17.88
CA ASP A 407 1.62 -0.75 17.42
C ASP A 407 1.82 -1.81 18.52
N ASP A 408 0.81 -2.64 18.75
CA ASP A 408 0.89 -3.87 19.56
C ASP A 408 0.32 -5.01 18.72
N SER A 409 1.18 -5.93 18.29
CA SER A 409 0.79 -7.10 17.53
C SER A 409 1.10 -8.39 18.28
N HIS A 410 0.18 -9.34 18.20
CA HIS A 410 0.28 -10.65 18.83
C HIS A 410 0.02 -11.74 17.80
N LYS A 411 0.83 -12.81 17.83
CA LYS A 411 0.69 -13.98 16.94
C LYS A 411 0.76 -15.27 17.76
N ASP A 412 -0.23 -16.14 17.54
CA ASP A 412 -0.28 -17.51 18.01
C ASP A 412 -0.08 -18.46 16.84
N ARG A 413 0.93 -19.31 16.90
CA ARG A 413 1.30 -20.24 15.84
C ARG A 413 1.23 -21.68 16.35
N TYR A 414 0.23 -22.42 15.93
CA TYR A 414 0.12 -23.85 16.18
C TYR A 414 0.27 -24.58 14.85
N VAL A 415 1.51 -24.96 14.49
CA VAL A 415 1.91 -25.22 13.10
C VAL A 415 2.68 -26.54 12.94
N VAL A 416 2.83 -26.97 11.70
CA VAL A 416 3.64 -28.12 11.31
C VAL A 416 4.86 -27.61 10.55
N ASP A 417 6.07 -27.83 11.06
CA ASP A 417 7.30 -27.56 10.33
C ASP A 417 7.66 -28.79 9.46
N LEU A 418 7.97 -28.53 8.21
CA LEU A 418 8.53 -29.54 7.29
C LEU A 418 10.01 -29.71 7.58
N ARG A 419 10.46 -30.97 7.78
CA ARG A 419 11.83 -31.28 8.22
C ARG A 419 12.65 -32.00 7.15
N GLY A 420 12.19 -31.94 5.90
CA GLY A 420 12.84 -32.54 4.76
C GLY A 420 12.29 -33.91 4.39
N LEU A 421 12.50 -34.27 3.15
CA LEU A 421 12.09 -35.53 2.55
C LEU A 421 13.14 -36.61 2.88
N ALA A 422 12.71 -37.81 3.27
CA ALA A 422 13.59 -38.92 3.46
C ALA A 422 14.21 -39.37 2.12
N SER A 423 15.24 -40.22 2.17
CA SER A 423 15.97 -40.73 0.99
C SER A 423 15.10 -41.56 0.04
N ASP A 424 13.92 -42.01 0.49
CA ASP A 424 12.93 -42.70 -0.35
C ASP A 424 12.20 -41.76 -1.33
N GLY A 425 12.42 -40.45 -1.20
CA GLY A 425 11.74 -39.41 -2.03
C GLY A 425 10.23 -39.33 -1.81
N ARG A 426 9.72 -39.92 -0.71
CA ARG A 426 8.28 -40.07 -0.44
C ARG A 426 7.87 -39.66 0.97
N THR A 427 8.65 -40.05 1.96
CA THR A 427 8.36 -39.83 3.38
C THR A 427 8.85 -38.47 3.81
N LEU A 428 7.90 -37.55 4.13
CA LEU A 428 8.19 -36.22 4.63
C LEU A 428 8.24 -36.24 6.17
N ASN A 429 9.39 -35.90 6.72
CA ASN A 429 9.56 -35.73 8.15
C ASN A 429 8.93 -34.43 8.60
N ARG A 430 8.21 -34.45 9.72
CA ARG A 430 7.46 -33.31 10.22
C ARG A 430 7.64 -33.15 11.73
N ARG A 431 7.37 -31.95 12.20
CA ARG A 431 7.40 -31.60 13.62
C ARG A 431 6.27 -30.59 13.90
N ALA A 432 5.60 -30.72 15.03
CA ALA A 432 4.68 -29.71 15.50
C ALA A 432 5.42 -28.63 16.27
N THR A 433 5.03 -27.39 16.07
CA THR A 433 5.53 -26.22 16.81
C THR A 433 4.33 -25.43 17.35
N ASP A 434 4.42 -25.09 18.64
CA ASP A 434 3.52 -24.16 19.35
C ASP A 434 4.36 -22.95 19.73
N GLY A 435 4.05 -21.79 19.16
CA GLY A 435 4.83 -20.57 19.30
C GLY A 435 3.97 -19.35 19.49
N GLU A 436 4.50 -18.39 20.21
CA GLU A 436 3.89 -17.09 20.46
C GLU A 436 4.89 -16.00 20.12
N GLU A 437 4.42 -14.92 19.49
CA GLU A 437 5.20 -13.72 19.23
C GLU A 437 4.36 -12.50 19.59
N ARG A 438 4.94 -11.57 20.34
CA ARG A 438 4.34 -10.26 20.60
C ARG A 438 5.34 -9.17 20.29
N ILE A 439 4.93 -8.16 19.49
CA ILE A 439 5.75 -7.02 19.12
C ILE A 439 5.00 -5.75 19.53
N ARG A 440 5.70 -4.88 20.26
CA ARG A 440 5.23 -3.53 20.59
C ARG A 440 6.25 -2.53 20.08
N THR A 441 5.77 -1.49 19.39
CA THR A 441 6.62 -0.47 18.81
C THR A 441 5.99 0.90 19.01
N LEU A 442 6.80 1.85 19.42
CA LEU A 442 6.52 3.29 19.41
C LEU A 442 7.47 3.94 18.41
N ASP A 443 6.92 4.64 17.43
CA ASP A 443 7.67 5.49 16.50
C ASP A 443 7.19 6.94 16.64
N MET A 444 8.13 7.86 16.79
CA MET A 444 7.89 9.29 16.90
C MET A 444 8.79 10.04 15.93
N GLN A 445 8.20 10.84 15.05
CA GLN A 445 8.93 11.66 14.07
C GLN A 445 8.58 13.13 14.26
N PHE A 446 9.60 13.99 14.26
CA PHE A 446 9.50 15.44 14.31
C PHE A 446 10.21 16.02 13.10
N GLU A 447 9.51 16.80 12.30
CA GLU A 447 10.02 17.30 11.03
C GLU A 447 9.77 18.81 10.89
N ALA A 448 10.75 19.50 10.36
CA ALA A 448 10.66 20.89 9.93
C ALA A 448 10.88 20.94 8.41
N ILE A 449 9.95 21.54 7.69
CA ILE A 449 10.00 21.69 6.23
C ILE A 449 10.08 23.18 5.93
N ALA A 450 11.21 23.61 5.35
CA ALA A 450 11.44 25.01 4.99
C ALA A 450 11.46 25.18 3.47
N ARG A 451 10.68 26.13 2.96
CA ARG A 451 10.64 26.53 1.55
C ARG A 451 11.15 27.95 1.43
N PHE A 452 12.29 28.16 0.77
CA PHE A 452 12.93 29.45 0.67
C PHE A 452 13.71 29.57 -0.64
N ALA A 453 14.11 30.80 -0.98
CA ALA A 453 14.92 31.08 -2.17
C ALA A 453 16.27 31.70 -1.80
N THR A 454 17.32 31.30 -2.51
CA THR A 454 18.64 31.96 -2.51
C THR A 454 18.92 32.54 -3.90
N GLY A 455 18.54 33.79 -4.08
CA GLY A 455 18.51 34.38 -5.41
C GLY A 455 17.45 33.75 -6.32
N ALA A 456 17.84 33.15 -7.45
CA ALA A 456 16.93 32.45 -8.35
C ALA A 456 16.70 30.98 -7.97
N VAL A 457 17.47 30.44 -7.04
CA VAL A 457 17.41 29.03 -6.66
C VAL A 457 16.36 28.81 -5.60
N GLN A 458 15.43 27.86 -5.83
CA GLN A 458 14.41 27.47 -4.85
C GLN A 458 14.90 26.29 -4.03
N HIS A 459 14.52 26.25 -2.76
CA HIS A 459 14.87 25.18 -1.84
C HIS A 459 13.65 24.65 -1.11
N THR A 460 13.50 23.33 -1.08
CA THR A 460 12.62 22.62 -0.15
C THR A 460 13.49 21.76 0.77
N ALA A 461 13.79 22.30 1.93
CA ALA A 461 14.66 21.67 2.93
C ALA A 461 13.80 20.96 3.99
N LEU A 462 14.18 19.72 4.33
CA LEU A 462 13.59 18.91 5.38
C LEU A 462 14.65 18.61 6.42
N ALA A 463 14.36 18.87 7.69
CA ALA A 463 15.14 18.41 8.83
C ALA A 463 14.23 17.56 9.72
N GLY A 464 14.66 16.37 10.10
CA GLY A 464 13.86 15.46 10.88
C GLY A 464 14.64 14.75 11.98
N PHE A 465 13.92 14.45 13.06
CA PHE A 465 14.35 13.60 14.16
C PHE A 465 13.36 12.45 14.30
N GLU A 466 13.84 11.22 14.46
CA GLU A 466 13.02 10.05 14.70
C GLU A 466 13.51 9.32 15.96
N TYR A 467 12.58 8.88 16.77
CA TYR A 467 12.78 8.00 17.90
C TYR A 467 11.94 6.76 17.76
N ILE A 468 12.58 5.60 17.83
CA ILE A 468 11.89 4.30 17.84
C ILE A 468 12.23 3.57 19.14
N ASP A 469 11.18 3.10 19.84
CA ASP A 469 11.29 2.16 20.96
C ASP A 469 10.48 0.91 20.61
N GLY A 470 11.12 -0.25 20.67
CA GLY A 470 10.53 -1.50 20.26
C GLY A 470 10.86 -2.65 21.20
N GLN A 471 9.89 -3.52 21.41
CA GLN A 471 10.04 -4.76 22.15
C GLN A 471 9.41 -5.91 21.39
N ARG A 472 10.13 -7.04 21.31
CA ARG A 472 9.61 -8.29 20.74
C ARG A 472 9.88 -9.42 21.72
N ASP A 473 8.84 -10.14 22.12
CA ASP A 473 8.92 -11.34 22.94
C ASP A 473 8.46 -12.54 22.08
N THR A 474 9.25 -13.61 22.07
CA THR A 474 8.91 -14.87 21.39
C THR A 474 9.06 -16.04 22.32
N SER A 475 8.22 -17.06 22.17
CA SER A 475 8.40 -18.35 22.81
C SER A 475 8.10 -19.48 21.83
N SER A 476 8.79 -20.60 21.97
CA SER A 476 8.68 -21.76 21.08
C SER A 476 8.71 -23.05 21.84
N TYR A 477 7.75 -23.94 21.55
CA TYR A 477 7.67 -25.32 22.03
C TYR A 477 7.57 -26.25 20.83
N ARG A 478 8.19 -27.43 20.90
CA ARG A 478 8.21 -28.40 19.83
C ARG A 478 7.76 -29.76 20.29
N ALA A 479 7.10 -30.50 19.40
CA ALA A 479 6.67 -31.86 19.62
C ALA A 479 6.95 -32.74 18.39
N SER A 480 7.17 -34.02 18.60
CA SER A 480 7.20 -35.00 17.51
C SER A 480 5.85 -35.08 16.83
N LEU A 481 5.88 -35.32 15.51
CA LEU A 481 4.70 -35.53 14.68
C LEU A 481 4.98 -36.66 13.72
N ALA A 482 3.99 -37.50 13.41
CA ALA A 482 4.12 -38.56 12.44
C ALA A 482 4.52 -38.00 11.07
N SER A 483 5.41 -38.68 10.37
CA SER A 483 5.80 -38.42 9.00
C SER A 483 4.58 -38.52 8.08
N LEU A 484 4.65 -37.89 6.89
CA LEU A 484 3.59 -37.89 5.90
C LEU A 484 4.11 -38.48 4.58
N ASP A 485 3.32 -39.34 3.96
CA ASP A 485 3.53 -39.73 2.57
C ASP A 485 3.04 -38.58 1.64
N VAL A 486 3.95 -37.96 0.90
CA VAL A 486 3.63 -36.79 0.05
C VAL A 486 2.73 -37.15 -1.13
N PHE A 487 2.70 -38.42 -1.56
CA PHE A 487 1.85 -38.90 -2.67
C PHE A 487 0.50 -39.42 -2.21
N SER A 488 0.41 -39.94 -0.97
CA SER A 488 -0.83 -40.50 -0.40
C SER A 488 -0.98 -40.07 1.06
N PRO A 489 -1.22 -38.77 1.32
CA PRO A 489 -1.22 -38.27 2.69
C PRO A 489 -2.38 -38.84 3.51
N VAL A 490 -2.09 -39.17 4.75
CA VAL A 490 -3.10 -39.50 5.76
C VAL A 490 -3.01 -38.44 6.84
N TYR A 491 -4.09 -37.68 6.98
CA TYR A 491 -4.17 -36.57 7.94
C TYR A 491 -4.78 -37.01 9.28
N GLY A 492 -4.69 -36.11 10.27
CA GLY A 492 -5.22 -36.31 11.61
C GLY A 492 -4.16 -36.76 12.63
N ALA A 493 -2.87 -36.66 12.27
CA ALA A 493 -1.80 -36.91 13.23
C ALA A 493 -1.88 -35.89 14.39
N THR A 494 -1.77 -36.44 15.64
CA THR A 494 -1.72 -35.64 16.86
C THR A 494 -0.28 -35.41 17.27
N PRO A 495 0.12 -34.23 17.70
CA PRO A 495 1.45 -33.98 18.24
C PRO A 495 1.72 -34.80 19.50
N GLY A 496 2.95 -35.19 19.69
CA GLY A 496 3.45 -35.72 20.93
C GLY A 496 3.45 -34.68 22.06
N ARG A 497 4.19 -34.94 23.13
CA ARG A 497 4.31 -33.96 24.21
C ARG A 497 5.19 -32.78 23.76
N PHE A 498 4.67 -31.55 23.90
CA PHE A 498 5.45 -30.35 23.64
C PHE A 498 6.53 -30.14 24.69
N ALA A 499 7.76 -29.91 24.23
CA ALA A 499 8.90 -29.52 25.04
C ALA A 499 9.27 -28.04 24.73
N PHE A 500 9.60 -27.31 25.76
CA PHE A 500 10.14 -25.96 25.63
C PHE A 500 11.41 -25.96 24.80
N GLN A 501 11.57 -24.98 23.93
CA GLN A 501 12.77 -24.85 23.09
C GLN A 501 13.51 -23.56 23.42
N GLU A 502 12.83 -22.45 23.35
CA GLU A 502 13.43 -21.15 23.58
C GLU A 502 12.38 -20.11 23.97
N ARG A 503 12.86 -19.07 24.64
CA ARG A 503 12.18 -17.78 24.79
C ARG A 503 13.19 -16.70 24.51
N VAL A 504 12.85 -15.78 23.59
CA VAL A 504 13.73 -14.68 23.24
C VAL A 504 13.01 -13.37 23.42
N ARG A 505 13.67 -12.44 24.07
CA ARG A 505 13.25 -11.04 24.16
C ARG A 505 14.24 -10.15 23.41
N TYR A 506 13.73 -9.32 22.55
CA TYR A 506 14.46 -8.26 21.86
C TYR A 506 13.95 -6.91 22.35
N ASP A 507 14.86 -6.04 22.70
CA ASP A 507 14.60 -4.65 23.02
C ASP A 507 15.39 -3.79 22.03
N LEU A 508 14.75 -2.76 21.43
CA LEU A 508 15.30 -1.85 20.43
C LEU A 508 15.06 -0.42 20.86
N GLN A 509 16.11 0.40 20.81
CA GLN A 509 15.99 1.85 20.85
C GLN A 509 16.82 2.45 19.70
N SER A 510 16.24 3.40 18.97
CA SER A 510 16.94 4.07 17.87
C SER A 510 16.64 5.56 17.89
N TYR A 511 17.69 6.32 17.72
CA TYR A 511 17.66 7.79 17.57
C TYR A 511 18.23 8.13 16.21
N SER A 512 17.52 8.94 15.45
CA SER A 512 17.96 9.26 14.10
C SER A 512 17.76 10.73 13.80
N LEU A 513 18.72 11.28 13.07
CA LEU A 513 18.67 12.64 12.53
C LEU A 513 18.79 12.55 11.02
N TYR A 514 17.92 13.23 10.29
CA TYR A 514 18.00 13.27 8.83
C TYR A 514 17.78 14.68 8.30
N LEU A 515 18.52 14.96 7.24
CA LEU A 515 18.46 16.22 6.52
C LEU A 515 18.29 15.92 5.03
N GLN A 516 17.49 16.69 4.34
CA GLN A 516 17.32 16.63 2.91
C GLN A 516 17.11 18.03 2.37
N ASN A 517 17.60 18.29 1.15
CA ASN A 517 17.30 19.52 0.43
C ASN A 517 17.04 19.19 -1.05
N GLN A 518 15.87 19.57 -1.54
CA GLN A 518 15.54 19.64 -2.94
C GLN A 518 15.87 21.06 -3.40
N ILE A 519 16.73 21.17 -4.41
CA ILE A 519 17.33 22.42 -4.90
C ILE A 519 16.94 22.56 -6.36
N GLU A 520 16.02 23.45 -6.66
CA GLU A 520 15.60 23.79 -8.01
C GLU A 520 16.43 24.99 -8.48
N PHE A 521 17.42 24.75 -9.35
CA PHE A 521 18.26 25.79 -9.92
C PHE A 521 17.51 26.65 -10.93
N ASN A 522 16.64 26.01 -11.69
CA ASN A 522 15.72 26.59 -12.67
C ASN A 522 14.68 25.53 -13.06
N GLU A 523 13.80 25.80 -13.99
CA GLU A 523 12.74 24.89 -14.47
C GLU A 523 13.27 23.57 -15.07
N GLN A 524 14.57 23.45 -15.37
CA GLN A 524 15.17 22.28 -16.01
C GLN A 524 16.05 21.45 -15.07
N TRP A 525 16.63 22.02 -14.02
CA TRP A 525 17.61 21.35 -13.20
C TRP A 525 17.22 21.32 -11.73
N GLU A 526 17.14 20.12 -11.22
CA GLU A 526 16.91 19.88 -9.80
C GLU A 526 17.98 18.95 -9.22
N LEU A 527 18.42 19.24 -8.00
CA LEU A 527 19.39 18.44 -7.23
C LEU A 527 18.75 18.06 -5.90
N LEU A 528 18.78 16.77 -5.60
CA LEU A 528 18.37 16.22 -4.29
C LEU A 528 19.61 15.79 -3.52
N LEU A 529 19.79 16.36 -2.33
CA LEU A 529 20.84 15.95 -1.38
C LEU A 529 20.16 15.48 -0.09
N GLY A 530 20.60 14.37 0.46
CA GLY A 530 20.08 13.86 1.72
C GLY A 530 21.12 13.06 2.48
N ALA A 531 21.02 13.08 3.80
CA ALA A 531 21.80 12.26 4.70
C ALA A 531 21.00 11.95 5.96
N ARG A 532 21.18 10.75 6.49
CA ARG A 532 20.62 10.30 7.77
C ARG A 532 21.70 9.66 8.60
N TYR A 533 21.72 10.00 9.87
CA TYR A 533 22.53 9.34 10.88
C TYR A 533 21.61 8.58 11.85
N ASP A 534 21.88 7.31 12.05
CA ASP A 534 21.18 6.41 12.95
C ASP A 534 22.13 5.97 14.07
N ASP A 535 21.70 6.11 15.32
CA ASP A 535 22.29 5.51 16.52
C ASP A 535 21.28 4.52 17.09
N THR A 536 21.60 3.23 17.04
CA THR A 536 20.68 2.16 17.39
C THR A 536 21.28 1.28 18.48
N ARG A 537 20.50 0.98 19.50
CA ARG A 537 20.82 -0.03 20.49
C ARG A 537 19.81 -1.17 20.43
N GLN A 538 20.28 -2.38 20.19
CA GLN A 538 19.46 -3.58 20.19
C GLN A 538 20.05 -4.61 21.17
N THR A 539 19.22 -5.10 22.10
CA THR A 539 19.56 -6.17 23.02
C THR A 539 18.69 -7.38 22.73
N SER A 540 19.29 -8.56 22.64
CA SER A 540 18.54 -9.81 22.68
C SER A 540 18.91 -10.63 23.91
N LYS A 541 17.90 -11.23 24.56
CA LYS A 541 18.05 -12.15 25.68
C LYS A 541 17.33 -13.44 25.32
N ALA A 542 18.06 -14.52 25.15
CA ALA A 542 17.52 -15.82 24.82
C ALA A 542 17.71 -16.79 26.01
N LEU A 543 16.63 -17.46 26.39
CA LEU A 543 16.62 -18.61 27.30
C LEU A 543 16.36 -19.83 26.44
N ASP A 544 17.27 -20.80 26.46
CA ASP A 544 17.13 -22.08 25.72
C ASP A 544 16.51 -23.19 26.57
N ALA A 545 16.45 -24.41 25.99
CA ALA A 545 15.89 -25.60 26.64
C ALA A 545 16.72 -26.14 27.80
N ASP A 546 17.99 -25.75 27.89
CA ASP A 546 18.93 -26.16 28.95
C ASP A 546 19.03 -25.09 30.06
N ASP A 547 18.08 -24.14 30.08
CA ASP A 547 18.04 -23.01 31.02
C ASP A 547 19.26 -22.06 30.91
N LEU A 548 19.98 -22.12 29.79
CA LEU A 548 21.07 -21.19 29.50
C LEU A 548 20.53 -19.84 29.01
N ILE A 549 21.01 -18.75 29.61
CA ILE A 549 20.68 -17.40 29.19
C ILE A 549 21.83 -16.84 28.37
N THR A 550 21.55 -16.55 27.11
CA THR A 550 22.47 -15.84 26.20
C THR A 550 21.99 -14.41 26.02
N ARG A 551 22.93 -13.45 26.16
CA ARG A 551 22.67 -12.03 25.86
C ARG A 551 23.56 -11.58 24.71
N THR A 552 22.98 -10.84 23.79
CA THR A 552 23.69 -10.17 22.69
C THR A 552 23.27 -8.72 22.64
N ASP A 553 24.23 -7.82 22.70
CA ASP A 553 24.03 -6.38 22.53
C ASP A 553 24.67 -5.96 21.20
N VAL A 554 23.96 -5.15 20.43
CA VAL A 554 24.39 -4.62 19.13
C VAL A 554 24.09 -3.12 19.13
N GLU A 555 25.11 -2.31 18.88
CA GLU A 555 25.02 -0.84 18.89
C GLU A 555 25.59 -0.28 17.57
N PRO A 556 24.92 -0.47 16.42
CA PRO A 556 25.37 0.07 15.15
C PRO A 556 25.07 1.57 15.05
N GLU A 557 26.07 2.31 14.63
CA GLU A 557 25.96 3.67 14.15
C GLU A 557 26.11 3.67 12.62
N GLN A 558 25.27 4.41 11.91
CA GLN A 558 25.30 4.41 10.45
C GLN A 558 24.97 5.78 9.87
N LEU A 559 25.78 6.21 8.92
CA LEU A 559 25.47 7.34 8.06
C LEU A 559 25.00 6.83 6.69
N SER A 560 23.82 7.25 6.27
CA SER A 560 23.21 6.87 4.99
C SER A 560 23.07 8.11 4.10
N PRO A 561 23.95 8.34 3.12
CA PRO A 561 23.84 9.43 2.16
C PRO A 561 22.95 9.09 0.98
N ARG A 562 22.40 10.13 0.32
CA ARG A 562 21.70 10.09 -0.94
C ARG A 562 22.00 11.34 -1.75
N VAL A 563 22.21 11.15 -3.05
CA VAL A 563 22.38 12.24 -4.03
C VAL A 563 21.61 11.88 -5.30
N GLY A 564 20.92 12.84 -5.87
CA GLY A 564 20.24 12.64 -7.12
C GLY A 564 20.08 13.94 -7.89
N VAL A 565 20.15 13.86 -9.20
CA VAL A 565 19.96 14.99 -10.12
C VAL A 565 18.85 14.65 -11.10
N VAL A 566 18.01 15.66 -11.40
CA VAL A 566 17.00 15.59 -12.46
C VAL A 566 17.29 16.69 -13.45
N TRP A 567 17.25 16.34 -14.74
CA TRP A 567 17.32 17.26 -15.86
C TRP A 567 16.07 17.13 -16.73
N GLN A 568 15.35 18.22 -16.91
CA GLN A 568 14.13 18.31 -17.66
C GLN A 568 14.37 19.15 -18.94
N PRO A 569 14.96 18.55 -20.01
CA PRO A 569 15.23 19.27 -21.24
C PRO A 569 13.94 19.78 -21.92
N GLU A 570 12.86 19.02 -21.76
CA GLU A 570 11.55 19.28 -22.33
C GLU A 570 10.46 19.00 -21.28
N HIS A 571 9.33 19.65 -21.40
CA HIS A 571 8.21 19.49 -20.45
C HIS A 571 7.64 18.06 -20.39
N TRP A 572 7.86 17.22 -21.42
CA TRP A 572 7.41 15.83 -21.48
C TRP A 572 8.49 14.82 -21.06
N LEU A 573 9.73 15.26 -20.81
CA LEU A 573 10.89 14.39 -20.53
C LEU A 573 11.66 14.89 -19.31
N ALA A 574 11.86 14.01 -18.33
CA ALA A 574 12.80 14.20 -17.25
C ALA A 574 13.81 13.05 -17.24
N LEU A 575 15.09 13.36 -17.27
CA LEU A 575 16.22 12.43 -17.13
C LEU A 575 16.75 12.55 -15.70
N TYR A 576 17.14 11.42 -15.11
CA TYR A 576 17.70 11.47 -13.76
C TYR A 576 18.84 10.49 -13.57
N ALA A 577 19.68 10.80 -12.58
CA ALA A 577 20.69 9.90 -12.04
C ALA A 577 20.72 10.01 -10.53
N SER A 578 20.94 8.90 -9.83
CA SER A 578 21.02 8.89 -8.37
C SER A 578 21.98 7.86 -7.82
N TYR A 579 22.44 8.18 -6.61
CA TYR A 579 23.17 7.32 -5.69
C TYR A 579 22.42 7.27 -4.38
N SER A 580 22.19 6.07 -3.86
CA SER A 580 21.51 5.85 -2.59
C SER A 580 22.07 4.65 -1.84
N THR A 581 21.95 4.68 -0.51
CA THR A 581 22.47 3.62 0.36
C THR A 581 21.40 3.10 1.30
N SER A 582 21.59 1.85 1.76
CA SER A 582 20.82 1.23 2.84
C SER A 582 21.72 0.45 3.77
N PHE A 583 21.23 0.14 4.96
CA PHE A 583 21.90 -0.72 5.90
C PHE A 583 20.93 -1.62 6.66
N SER A 584 21.40 -2.80 7.07
CA SER A 584 20.63 -3.74 7.87
C SER A 584 21.52 -4.32 8.97
N PRO A 585 21.24 -4.07 10.26
CA PRO A 585 21.98 -4.64 11.36
C PRO A 585 21.97 -6.16 11.36
N GLN A 586 23.09 -6.78 11.74
CA GLN A 586 23.26 -8.22 11.86
C GLN A 586 23.47 -8.62 13.32
N THR A 587 23.11 -9.87 13.64
CA THR A 587 23.32 -10.48 14.97
C THR A 587 24.27 -11.69 14.92
N ALA A 588 24.71 -12.11 13.73
CA ALA A 588 25.66 -13.19 13.53
C ALA A 588 27.03 -12.83 14.15
N LYS A 589 27.74 -13.83 14.63
CA LYS A 589 29.02 -13.63 15.33
C LYS A 589 30.15 -14.38 14.64
N THR A 590 31.34 -13.78 14.69
CA THR A 590 32.60 -14.45 14.31
C THR A 590 33.02 -15.44 15.40
N ARG A 591 33.97 -16.30 15.11
CA ARG A 591 34.58 -17.23 16.09
C ARG A 591 35.23 -16.54 17.29
N THR A 592 35.61 -15.28 17.16
CA THR A 592 36.12 -14.47 18.26
C THR A 592 35.01 -13.85 19.12
N GLY A 593 33.73 -14.12 18.80
CA GLY A 593 32.56 -13.58 19.48
C GLY A 593 32.18 -12.16 19.08
N ARG A 594 32.85 -11.55 18.09
CA ARG A 594 32.51 -10.23 17.55
C ARG A 594 31.22 -10.36 16.71
N VAL A 595 30.25 -9.50 16.95
CA VAL A 595 29.10 -9.35 16.07
C VAL A 595 29.55 -8.75 14.74
N LEU A 596 28.98 -9.21 13.63
CA LEU A 596 29.27 -8.67 12.30
C LEU A 596 28.80 -7.22 12.17
N ASP A 597 29.48 -6.45 11.34
CA ASP A 597 29.07 -5.10 10.99
C ASP A 597 27.75 -5.16 10.18
N PRO A 598 26.95 -4.09 10.12
CA PRO A 598 25.73 -4.07 9.33
C PRO A 598 25.97 -4.43 7.86
N GLU A 599 25.05 -5.16 7.25
CA GLU A 599 25.00 -5.27 5.80
C GLU A 599 24.76 -3.90 5.21
N GLN A 600 25.38 -3.62 4.08
CA GLN A 600 25.23 -2.38 3.34
C GLN A 600 24.69 -2.64 1.94
N GLY A 601 23.82 -1.76 1.49
CA GLY A 601 23.33 -1.75 0.13
C GLY A 601 23.69 -0.43 -0.54
N VAL A 602 24.28 -0.51 -1.73
CA VAL A 602 24.65 0.65 -2.54
C VAL A 602 23.96 0.54 -3.89
N GLN A 603 23.31 1.60 -4.34
CA GLN A 603 22.67 1.67 -5.64
C GLN A 603 23.14 2.85 -6.44
N TYR A 604 23.37 2.59 -7.74
CA TYR A 604 23.44 3.56 -8.81
C TYR A 604 22.25 3.35 -9.74
N GLU A 605 21.51 4.42 -10.03
CA GLU A 605 20.33 4.37 -10.89
C GLU A 605 20.37 5.54 -11.87
N VAL A 606 20.03 5.26 -13.14
CA VAL A 606 19.76 6.26 -14.16
C VAL A 606 18.41 5.97 -14.80
N GLY A 607 17.67 6.99 -15.17
CA GLY A 607 16.36 6.76 -15.78
C GLY A 607 15.83 7.96 -16.53
N ALA A 608 14.68 7.71 -17.16
CA ALA A 608 13.91 8.69 -17.90
C ALA A 608 12.42 8.57 -17.53
N LYS A 609 11.78 9.70 -17.30
CA LYS A 609 10.34 9.81 -17.06
C LYS A 609 9.70 10.58 -18.20
N PHE A 610 8.66 10.02 -18.76
CA PHE A 610 7.99 10.50 -19.97
C PHE A 610 6.53 10.85 -19.65
N ASP A 611 6.08 12.00 -20.06
CA ASP A 611 4.68 12.32 -20.26
C ASP A 611 4.34 12.06 -21.74
N ILE A 612 4.00 10.79 -22.06
CA ILE A 612 3.75 10.33 -23.44
C ILE A 612 2.56 11.06 -24.06
N ILE A 613 1.48 11.17 -23.27
CA ILE A 613 0.32 12.00 -23.58
C ILE A 613 0.18 12.93 -22.37
N PRO A 614 0.34 14.24 -22.55
CA PRO A 614 0.29 15.20 -21.45
C PRO A 614 -0.93 14.98 -20.55
N GLU A 615 -0.70 14.91 -19.23
CA GLU A 615 -1.70 14.70 -18.19
C GLU A 615 -2.47 13.38 -18.25
N GLN A 616 -2.25 12.53 -19.27
CA GLN A 616 -3.02 11.31 -19.48
C GLN A 616 -2.18 10.03 -19.37
N LEU A 617 -1.01 9.95 -19.99
CA LEU A 617 -0.20 8.74 -20.04
C LEU A 617 1.26 9.04 -19.73
N SER A 618 1.80 8.39 -18.71
CA SER A 618 3.20 8.51 -18.34
C SER A 618 3.91 7.15 -18.33
N ALA A 619 5.22 7.21 -18.56
CA ALA A 619 6.10 6.05 -18.43
C ALA A 619 7.38 6.42 -17.68
N THR A 620 7.94 5.44 -16.97
CA THR A 620 9.26 5.53 -16.34
C THR A 620 10.11 4.39 -16.82
N LEU A 621 11.28 4.68 -17.37
CA LEU A 621 12.32 3.72 -17.72
C LEU A 621 13.51 3.93 -16.77
N ALA A 622 13.95 2.87 -16.09
CA ALA A 622 15.07 2.92 -15.17
C ALA A 622 16.06 1.79 -15.46
N ALA A 623 17.36 2.09 -15.32
CA ALA A 623 18.42 1.11 -15.30
C ALA A 623 19.22 1.29 -14.01
N PHE A 624 19.55 0.18 -13.33
CA PHE A 624 20.18 0.24 -12.02
C PHE A 624 21.19 -0.89 -11.81
N GLU A 625 22.10 -0.64 -10.88
CA GLU A 625 22.93 -1.63 -10.23
C GLU A 625 22.81 -1.47 -8.72
N ILE A 626 22.54 -2.58 -8.03
CA ILE A 626 22.53 -2.66 -6.57
C ILE A 626 23.57 -3.70 -6.17
N VAL A 627 24.46 -3.31 -5.25
CA VAL A 627 25.40 -4.20 -4.57
C VAL A 627 25.03 -4.27 -3.10
N ARG A 628 24.87 -5.49 -2.57
CA ARG A 628 24.69 -5.78 -1.16
C ARG A 628 25.96 -6.41 -0.63
N GLU A 629 26.64 -5.68 0.24
CA GLU A 629 27.94 -6.04 0.83
C GLU A 629 27.78 -6.46 2.29
N ASN A 630 28.84 -7.02 2.84
CA ASN A 630 28.89 -7.46 4.23
C ASN A 630 27.85 -8.53 4.59
N VAL A 631 27.42 -9.32 3.62
CA VAL A 631 26.49 -10.41 3.87
C VAL A 631 27.17 -11.50 4.72
N ALA A 632 26.48 -11.96 5.75
CA ALA A 632 26.99 -13.05 6.57
C ALA A 632 27.07 -14.34 5.76
N ALA A 633 28.27 -14.85 5.57
CA ALA A 633 28.54 -16.18 5.00
C ALA A 633 29.04 -17.12 6.11
N SER A 634 28.82 -18.43 5.97
CA SER A 634 29.31 -19.40 6.94
C SER A 634 30.84 -19.39 7.03
N ASP A 635 31.41 -19.47 8.25
CA ASP A 635 32.84 -19.63 8.43
C ASP A 635 33.27 -21.01 7.88
N PRO A 636 34.18 -21.09 6.89
CA PRO A 636 34.59 -22.37 6.28
C PRO A 636 35.19 -23.39 7.24
N SER A 637 35.68 -22.91 8.37
CA SER A 637 36.34 -23.77 9.41
C SER A 637 35.39 -24.19 10.53
N ASP A 638 34.24 -23.48 10.70
CA ASP A 638 33.24 -23.76 11.72
C ASP A 638 31.90 -23.12 11.38
N SER A 639 30.96 -23.88 10.85
CA SER A 639 29.67 -23.41 10.38
C SER A 639 28.73 -22.84 11.46
N GLU A 640 29.09 -22.93 12.75
CA GLU A 640 28.36 -22.26 13.84
C GLU A 640 28.63 -20.74 13.88
N TYR A 641 29.69 -20.28 13.17
CA TYR A 641 30.09 -18.91 13.10
C TYR A 641 29.96 -18.35 11.70
N ALA A 642 30.06 -17.05 11.57
CA ALA A 642 29.96 -16.36 10.30
C ALA A 642 31.19 -15.49 10.02
N VAL A 643 31.47 -15.31 8.75
CA VAL A 643 32.43 -14.34 8.22
C VAL A 643 31.71 -13.28 7.38
N GLN A 644 32.31 -12.11 7.26
CA GLN A 644 31.69 -10.97 6.58
C GLN A 644 32.29 -10.81 5.17
N THR A 645 32.06 -11.78 4.32
CA THR A 645 32.64 -11.83 2.98
C THR A 645 31.60 -11.97 1.86
N GLY A 646 30.31 -12.14 2.20
CA GLY A 646 29.28 -12.31 1.19
C GLY A 646 28.97 -11.01 0.48
N GLU A 647 28.85 -11.09 -0.85
CA GLU A 647 28.40 -10.02 -1.72
C GLU A 647 27.36 -10.54 -2.73
N GLN A 648 26.33 -9.75 -2.95
CA GLN A 648 25.26 -10.03 -3.92
C GLN A 648 25.05 -8.81 -4.80
N ARG A 649 24.86 -9.01 -6.09
CA ARG A 649 24.67 -7.94 -7.05
C ARG A 649 23.44 -8.18 -7.91
N VAL A 650 22.67 -7.11 -8.11
CA VAL A 650 21.53 -7.10 -9.04
C VAL A 650 21.68 -5.94 -10.00
N ARG A 651 21.61 -6.24 -11.29
CA ARG A 651 21.52 -5.28 -12.40
C ARG A 651 20.21 -5.46 -13.11
N GLY A 652 19.56 -4.36 -13.45
CA GLY A 652 18.27 -4.46 -14.11
C GLY A 652 17.87 -3.26 -14.93
N VAL A 653 16.88 -3.52 -15.78
CA VAL A 653 16.12 -2.48 -16.51
C VAL A 653 14.65 -2.68 -16.23
N GLU A 654 13.95 -1.59 -15.95
CA GLU A 654 12.55 -1.55 -15.61
C GLU A 654 11.81 -0.54 -16.48
N LEU A 655 10.59 -0.89 -16.87
CA LEU A 655 9.63 0.00 -17.52
C LEU A 655 8.30 -0.08 -16.79
N ASP A 656 7.78 1.05 -16.36
CA ASP A 656 6.44 1.19 -15.81
C ASP A 656 5.64 2.18 -16.67
N VAL A 657 4.39 1.86 -16.99
CA VAL A 657 3.49 2.67 -17.82
C VAL A 657 2.14 2.78 -17.11
N THR A 658 1.64 3.98 -16.91
CA THR A 658 0.34 4.21 -16.24
C THR A 658 -0.39 5.37 -16.90
N GLY A 659 -1.72 5.27 -17.01
CA GLY A 659 -2.52 6.39 -17.45
C GLY A 659 -3.87 6.06 -18.05
N ASN A 660 -4.45 7.11 -18.65
CA ASN A 660 -5.78 7.14 -19.22
C ASN A 660 -5.67 7.71 -20.65
N PRO A 661 -5.20 6.90 -21.64
CA PRO A 661 -4.87 7.41 -22.99
C PRO A 661 -6.04 8.07 -23.73
N LEU A 662 -7.27 7.63 -23.43
CA LEU A 662 -8.51 8.17 -23.96
C LEU A 662 -9.59 8.16 -22.86
N PRO A 663 -10.64 8.98 -22.97
CA PRO A 663 -11.79 8.89 -22.08
C PRO A 663 -12.34 7.46 -21.97
N GLY A 664 -12.44 6.97 -20.74
CA GLY A 664 -12.89 5.60 -20.45
C GLY A 664 -11.82 4.51 -20.63
N TRP A 665 -10.64 4.81 -21.19
CA TRP A 665 -9.57 3.83 -21.33
C TRP A 665 -8.50 4.03 -20.26
N GLN A 666 -8.26 3.00 -19.46
CA GLN A 666 -7.27 2.95 -18.39
C GLN A 666 -6.21 1.89 -18.71
N ILE A 667 -4.96 2.17 -18.43
CA ILE A 667 -3.85 1.23 -18.62
C ILE A 667 -2.84 1.31 -17.47
N ILE A 668 -2.41 0.16 -16.99
CA ILE A 668 -1.25 0.00 -16.10
C ILE A 668 -0.45 -1.19 -16.59
N GLY A 669 0.84 -1.03 -16.75
CA GLY A 669 1.72 -2.11 -17.20
C GLY A 669 3.14 -1.91 -16.71
N ASN A 670 3.84 -3.02 -16.56
CA ASN A 670 5.24 -3.02 -16.18
C ASN A 670 6.00 -4.14 -16.88
N LEU A 671 7.31 -3.93 -17.02
CA LEU A 671 8.25 -4.91 -17.54
C LEU A 671 9.57 -4.76 -16.79
N SER A 672 10.19 -5.88 -16.41
CA SER A 672 11.53 -5.87 -15.80
C SER A 672 12.40 -7.00 -16.33
N ALA A 673 13.66 -6.68 -16.57
CA ALA A 673 14.70 -7.63 -16.91
C ALA A 673 15.83 -7.52 -15.88
N LEU A 674 16.12 -8.62 -15.16
CA LEU A 674 17.05 -8.66 -14.03
C LEU A 674 18.15 -9.69 -14.21
N ASN A 675 19.38 -9.33 -13.84
CA ASN A 675 20.46 -10.26 -13.52
C ASN A 675 20.80 -10.13 -12.03
N ALA A 676 20.48 -11.15 -11.25
CA ALA A 676 20.64 -11.19 -9.80
C ALA A 676 21.53 -12.38 -9.43
N GLU A 677 22.71 -12.13 -8.86
CA GLU A 677 23.76 -13.13 -8.66
C GLU A 677 24.51 -12.95 -7.33
N VAL A 678 25.05 -14.04 -6.82
CA VAL A 678 26.05 -14.05 -5.76
C VAL A 678 27.40 -13.73 -6.41
N THR A 679 28.07 -12.66 -5.99
CA THR A 679 29.38 -12.26 -6.52
C THR A 679 30.52 -12.66 -5.62
N GLN A 680 30.24 -12.88 -4.32
CA GLN A 680 31.21 -13.43 -3.39
C GLN A 680 30.50 -14.18 -2.24
N ASP A 681 30.94 -15.39 -1.91
CA ASP A 681 30.49 -16.17 -0.75
C ASP A 681 31.53 -17.23 -0.41
N THR A 682 31.49 -17.80 0.78
CA THR A 682 32.41 -18.88 1.23
C THR A 682 31.89 -20.29 1.01
N VAL A 683 30.60 -20.44 0.77
CA VAL A 683 29.89 -21.71 0.60
C VAL A 683 29.16 -21.76 -0.74
N ILE A 684 28.45 -20.68 -1.08
CA ILE A 684 27.67 -20.56 -2.30
C ILE A 684 28.62 -20.22 -3.47
N ALA A 685 28.47 -20.90 -4.60
CA ALA A 685 29.31 -20.66 -5.76
C ALA A 685 29.06 -19.25 -6.34
N GLU A 686 30.14 -18.54 -6.67
CA GLU A 686 30.07 -17.26 -7.38
C GLU A 686 29.40 -17.45 -8.75
N GLY A 687 28.51 -16.49 -9.10
CA GLY A 687 27.69 -16.55 -10.30
C GLY A 687 26.37 -17.29 -10.12
N ASN A 688 26.11 -17.96 -8.98
CA ASN A 688 24.80 -18.51 -8.67
C ASN A 688 23.75 -17.41 -8.60
N ARG A 689 22.60 -17.67 -9.19
CA ARG A 689 21.48 -16.73 -9.23
C ARG A 689 20.74 -16.69 -7.90
N LEU A 690 20.23 -15.52 -7.55
CA LEU A 690 19.43 -15.36 -6.35
C LEU A 690 18.10 -16.10 -6.49
N THR A 691 17.70 -16.75 -5.39
CA THR A 691 16.47 -17.55 -5.29
C THR A 691 15.22 -16.76 -5.66
N GLY A 692 14.39 -17.34 -6.52
CA GLY A 692 13.06 -16.83 -6.84
C GLY A 692 13.03 -15.60 -7.75
N VAL A 693 14.19 -15.09 -8.21
CA VAL A 693 14.28 -13.89 -9.05
C VAL A 693 14.20 -14.25 -10.54
N PRO A 694 13.13 -13.84 -11.26
CA PRO A 694 13.01 -14.10 -12.68
C PRO A 694 13.95 -13.19 -13.49
N THR A 695 14.49 -13.70 -14.60
CA THR A 695 15.24 -12.88 -15.55
C THR A 695 14.37 -11.85 -16.28
N LEU A 696 13.11 -12.21 -16.51
CA LEU A 696 12.13 -11.36 -17.19
C LEU A 696 10.79 -11.55 -16.50
N SER A 697 10.14 -10.45 -16.15
CA SER A 697 8.79 -10.47 -15.58
C SER A 697 8.03 -9.21 -15.94
N GLY A 698 6.71 -9.26 -15.88
CA GLY A 698 5.91 -8.09 -16.15
C GLY A 698 4.42 -8.36 -16.01
N SER A 699 3.67 -7.28 -16.08
CA SER A 699 2.21 -7.31 -16.13
C SER A 699 1.68 -6.22 -17.05
N LEU A 700 0.50 -6.45 -17.58
CA LEU A 700 -0.29 -5.46 -18.30
C LEU A 700 -1.75 -5.66 -17.93
N TRP A 701 -2.41 -4.59 -17.52
CA TRP A 701 -3.84 -4.53 -17.35
C TRP A 701 -4.40 -3.34 -18.10
N SER A 702 -5.49 -3.55 -18.81
CA SER A 702 -6.18 -2.49 -19.54
C SER A 702 -7.68 -2.65 -19.34
N SER A 703 -8.38 -1.55 -19.10
CA SER A 703 -9.84 -1.50 -19.00
C SER A 703 -10.40 -0.39 -19.88
N TYR A 704 -11.56 -0.64 -20.47
CA TYR A 704 -12.28 0.35 -21.26
C TYR A 704 -13.76 0.36 -20.85
N GLN A 705 -14.28 1.55 -20.56
CA GLN A 705 -15.67 1.78 -20.23
C GLN A 705 -16.37 2.58 -21.33
N LEU A 706 -17.52 2.12 -21.78
CA LEU A 706 -18.34 2.81 -22.76
C LEU A 706 -18.87 4.13 -22.19
N GLN A 707 -18.52 5.23 -22.86
CA GLN A 707 -18.83 6.59 -22.40
C GLN A 707 -20.21 7.07 -22.88
N GLU A 708 -20.76 6.44 -23.94
CA GLU A 708 -21.99 6.90 -24.61
C GLU A 708 -22.90 5.72 -24.99
N GLY A 709 -24.12 6.02 -25.42
CA GLY A 709 -25.08 5.07 -25.92
C GLY A 709 -25.89 4.35 -24.85
N ARG A 710 -26.64 3.32 -25.26
CA ARG A 710 -27.53 2.54 -24.35
C ARG A 710 -26.78 1.69 -23.32
N LEU A 711 -25.54 1.38 -23.59
CA LEU A 711 -24.68 0.59 -22.73
C LEU A 711 -23.62 1.45 -22.05
N ARG A 712 -23.82 2.77 -21.94
CA ARG A 712 -22.96 3.66 -21.17
C ARG A 712 -22.76 3.08 -19.75
N GLY A 713 -21.52 3.11 -19.26
CA GLY A 713 -21.17 2.53 -17.96
C GLY A 713 -20.76 1.06 -18.01
N LEU A 714 -21.00 0.33 -19.13
CA LEU A 714 -20.48 -1.03 -19.30
C LEU A 714 -18.98 -0.96 -19.62
N GLY A 715 -18.17 -1.70 -18.88
CA GLY A 715 -16.72 -1.74 -19.04
C GLY A 715 -16.20 -3.17 -19.18
N PHE A 716 -15.11 -3.29 -19.93
CA PHE A 716 -14.37 -4.53 -20.16
C PHE A 716 -12.93 -4.31 -19.74
N ALA A 717 -12.35 -5.32 -19.14
CA ALA A 717 -10.95 -5.27 -18.73
C ALA A 717 -10.28 -6.60 -19.03
N GLY A 718 -8.97 -6.54 -19.26
CA GLY A 718 -8.16 -7.74 -19.45
C GLY A 718 -6.70 -7.47 -19.11
N GLY A 719 -6.01 -8.53 -18.71
CA GLY A 719 -4.62 -8.43 -18.35
C GLY A 719 -3.84 -9.72 -18.44
N VAL A 720 -2.53 -9.57 -18.41
CA VAL A 720 -1.59 -10.67 -18.34
C VAL A 720 -0.54 -10.38 -17.28
N ILE A 721 -0.18 -11.38 -16.50
CA ILE A 721 0.94 -11.36 -15.56
C ILE A 721 1.85 -12.53 -15.95
N PHE A 722 3.15 -12.27 -16.08
CA PHE A 722 4.10 -13.31 -16.42
C PHE A 722 5.41 -13.19 -15.63
N ALA A 723 6.03 -14.33 -15.37
CA ALA A 723 7.38 -14.43 -14.83
C ALA A 723 8.15 -15.54 -15.58
N GLY A 724 9.40 -15.25 -15.89
CA GLY A 724 10.33 -16.21 -16.49
C GLY A 724 10.74 -17.32 -15.51
N GLN A 725 11.66 -18.16 -15.95
CA GLN A 725 12.31 -19.17 -15.14
C GLN A 725 13.03 -18.54 -13.93
N ARG A 726 13.03 -19.25 -12.78
CA ARG A 726 13.65 -18.82 -11.52
C ARG A 726 14.39 -19.97 -10.88
N GLU A 727 15.50 -19.67 -10.22
CA GLU A 727 16.20 -20.68 -9.41
C GLU A 727 15.47 -20.94 -8.10
N GLY A 728 15.49 -22.19 -7.70
CA GLY A 728 14.74 -22.69 -6.53
C GLY A 728 15.41 -22.37 -5.20
N ASP A 729 16.74 -22.34 -5.17
CA ASP A 729 17.57 -22.05 -4.00
C ASP A 729 18.87 -21.34 -4.42
N LEU A 730 19.69 -20.92 -3.45
CA LEU A 730 20.97 -20.27 -3.72
C LEU A 730 22.03 -21.21 -4.28
N ASP A 731 21.90 -22.53 -4.05
CA ASP A 731 22.79 -23.53 -4.66
C ASP A 731 22.48 -23.78 -6.12
N ASN A 732 21.38 -23.21 -6.65
CA ASN A 732 20.81 -23.44 -7.97
C ASN A 732 20.60 -24.95 -8.24
N SER A 733 20.19 -25.69 -7.21
CA SER A 733 20.04 -27.16 -7.25
C SER A 733 18.78 -27.60 -8.02
N TYR A 734 17.82 -26.72 -8.20
CA TYR A 734 16.62 -26.92 -9.02
C TYR A 734 16.09 -25.59 -9.55
N ASP A 735 15.32 -25.66 -10.62
CA ASP A 735 14.68 -24.51 -11.24
C ASP A 735 13.14 -24.65 -11.28
N VAL A 736 12.47 -23.53 -11.40
CA VAL A 736 11.03 -23.44 -11.57
C VAL A 736 10.71 -22.73 -12.87
N GLY A 737 9.96 -23.41 -13.74
CA GLY A 737 9.57 -22.90 -15.05
C GLY A 737 8.75 -21.63 -14.99
N GLY A 738 8.87 -20.81 -16.03
CA GLY A 738 8.10 -19.58 -16.16
C GLY A 738 6.61 -19.83 -16.41
N TYR A 739 5.80 -18.78 -16.23
CA TYR A 739 4.36 -18.80 -16.47
C TYR A 739 3.85 -17.50 -17.08
N ALA A 740 2.65 -17.59 -17.68
CA ALA A 740 1.80 -16.45 -17.99
C ALA A 740 0.38 -16.78 -17.49
N ARG A 741 -0.24 -15.83 -16.80
CA ARG A 741 -1.62 -15.86 -16.28
C ARG A 741 -2.42 -14.79 -16.98
N PHE A 742 -3.62 -15.15 -17.44
CA PHE A 742 -4.55 -14.24 -18.10
C PHE A 742 -5.76 -13.98 -17.20
N ASP A 743 -6.07 -12.72 -17.00
CA ASP A 743 -7.16 -12.24 -16.18
C ASP A 743 -8.08 -11.36 -17.02
N ALA A 744 -9.38 -11.32 -16.68
CA ALA A 744 -10.34 -10.44 -17.34
C ALA A 744 -11.38 -9.94 -16.35
N GLY A 745 -12.01 -8.80 -16.68
CA GLY A 745 -13.07 -8.20 -15.91
C GLY A 745 -14.20 -7.68 -16.78
N LEU A 746 -15.39 -7.73 -16.25
CA LEU A 746 -16.59 -7.10 -16.78
C LEU A 746 -17.22 -6.29 -15.65
N PHE A 747 -17.57 -5.05 -15.90
CA PHE A 747 -18.25 -4.23 -14.90
C PHE A 747 -19.32 -3.35 -15.55
N TYR A 748 -20.29 -2.97 -14.75
CA TYR A 748 -21.38 -2.12 -15.20
C TYR A 748 -21.78 -1.13 -14.11
N ASP A 749 -21.59 0.14 -14.38
CA ASP A 749 -22.10 1.23 -13.57
C ASP A 749 -23.56 1.45 -13.94
N LEU A 750 -24.48 0.89 -13.14
CA LEU A 750 -25.92 1.03 -13.33
C LEU A 750 -26.35 2.50 -13.21
N ASN A 751 -25.69 3.21 -12.32
CA ASN A 751 -25.77 4.65 -12.09
C ASN A 751 -24.52 5.11 -11.32
N GLU A 752 -24.46 6.37 -10.89
CA GLU A 752 -23.33 6.93 -10.12
C GLU A 752 -23.11 6.29 -8.75
N HIS A 753 -24.09 5.53 -8.26
CA HIS A 753 -24.08 4.93 -6.92
C HIS A 753 -23.88 3.42 -6.91
N VAL A 754 -24.12 2.72 -8.04
CA VAL A 754 -24.19 1.25 -8.05
C VAL A 754 -23.36 0.68 -9.19
N ARG A 755 -22.31 -0.08 -8.83
CA ARG A 755 -21.50 -0.86 -9.77
C ARG A 755 -21.63 -2.35 -9.50
N LEU A 756 -21.85 -3.12 -10.56
CA LEU A 756 -21.71 -4.58 -10.57
C LEU A 756 -20.39 -4.94 -11.27
N SER A 757 -19.67 -5.91 -10.74
CA SER A 757 -18.43 -6.38 -11.39
C SER A 757 -18.31 -7.89 -11.32
N LEU A 758 -17.69 -8.47 -12.35
CA LEU A 758 -17.32 -9.87 -12.45
C LEU A 758 -15.90 -9.97 -12.95
N ASN A 759 -14.98 -10.50 -12.12
CA ASN A 759 -13.59 -10.67 -12.47
C ASN A 759 -13.23 -12.16 -12.49
N GLY A 760 -12.54 -12.58 -13.54
CA GLY A 760 -11.94 -13.90 -13.65
C GLY A 760 -10.43 -13.78 -13.63
N ARG A 761 -9.78 -14.56 -12.79
CA ARG A 761 -8.33 -14.68 -12.69
C ARG A 761 -7.89 -16.04 -13.17
N ASN A 762 -6.69 -16.13 -13.74
CA ASN A 762 -6.13 -17.37 -14.30
C ASN A 762 -7.13 -18.09 -15.21
N LEU A 763 -7.72 -17.40 -16.18
CA LEU A 763 -8.79 -17.90 -17.04
C LEU A 763 -8.41 -19.15 -17.85
N THR A 764 -7.12 -19.40 -18.04
CA THR A 764 -6.61 -20.59 -18.72
C THR A 764 -6.36 -21.77 -17.79
N ASP A 765 -6.69 -21.62 -16.50
CA ASP A 765 -6.42 -22.59 -15.43
C ASP A 765 -4.98 -23.12 -15.44
N ARG A 766 -4.02 -22.21 -15.67
CA ARG A 766 -2.60 -22.55 -15.72
C ARG A 766 -2.12 -22.98 -14.33
N LYS A 767 -1.55 -24.17 -14.21
CA LYS A 767 -0.82 -24.60 -13.02
C LYS A 767 0.58 -23.98 -13.06
N TYR A 768 0.92 -23.19 -12.05
CA TYR A 768 2.20 -22.50 -11.96
C TYR A 768 2.63 -22.34 -10.51
N ILE A 769 3.93 -22.16 -10.31
CA ILE A 769 4.47 -21.76 -9.01
C ILE A 769 4.57 -20.24 -8.98
N GLU A 770 3.84 -19.62 -8.08
CA GLU A 770 3.84 -18.17 -7.91
C GLU A 770 5.07 -17.71 -7.11
N THR A 771 5.32 -18.34 -5.97
CA THR A 771 6.45 -18.03 -5.09
C THR A 771 7.46 -19.17 -5.08
N VAL A 772 8.74 -18.81 -5.13
CA VAL A 772 9.87 -19.72 -5.06
C VAL A 772 10.80 -19.28 -3.92
N ALA A 773 11.00 -20.12 -2.93
CA ALA A 773 11.72 -19.73 -1.71
C ALA A 773 12.42 -20.91 -1.02
N GLY A 774 13.28 -21.61 -1.73
CA GLY A 774 14.10 -22.70 -1.20
C GLY A 774 13.37 -24.05 -1.12
N THR A 775 13.80 -24.90 -0.19
CA THR A 775 13.30 -26.27 -0.04
C THR A 775 11.88 -26.35 0.54
N ASP A 776 11.39 -25.30 1.18
CA ASP A 776 10.01 -25.13 1.64
C ASP A 776 9.58 -23.66 1.44
N GLY A 777 8.31 -23.40 1.24
CA GLY A 777 7.80 -22.05 0.93
C GLY A 777 7.64 -21.81 -0.56
N ASN A 778 7.49 -22.85 -1.37
CA ASN A 778 7.10 -22.74 -2.76
C ASN A 778 5.58 -22.82 -2.88
N TYR A 779 4.94 -21.76 -3.37
CA TYR A 779 3.49 -21.69 -3.41
C TYR A 779 2.98 -21.80 -4.83
N TYR A 780 2.00 -22.67 -5.04
CA TYR A 780 1.24 -22.68 -6.30
C TYR A 780 0.40 -21.41 -6.38
N GLY A 781 0.31 -20.84 -7.57
CA GLY A 781 -0.68 -19.83 -7.89
C GLY A 781 -2.11 -20.39 -7.86
N GLU A 782 -3.07 -19.52 -7.63
CA GLU A 782 -4.47 -19.88 -7.58
C GLU A 782 -4.94 -20.47 -8.92
N PRO A 783 -5.78 -21.53 -8.92
CA PRO A 783 -6.45 -22.03 -10.14
C PRO A 783 -7.40 -20.98 -10.71
N ALA A 784 -8.09 -21.31 -11.78
CA ALA A 784 -9.12 -20.44 -12.34
C ALA A 784 -10.12 -20.01 -11.25
N HIS A 785 -10.25 -18.71 -11.07
CA HIS A 785 -11.00 -18.11 -9.98
C HIS A 785 -11.94 -17.03 -10.52
N VAL A 786 -13.17 -17.00 -10.03
CA VAL A 786 -14.17 -15.98 -10.40
C VAL A 786 -14.63 -15.25 -9.15
N LEU A 787 -14.72 -13.94 -9.24
CA LEU A 787 -15.16 -13.04 -8.19
C LEU A 787 -16.24 -12.10 -8.70
N ALA A 788 -17.42 -12.14 -8.09
CA ALA A 788 -18.50 -11.19 -8.32
C ALA A 788 -18.54 -10.14 -7.20
N SER A 789 -18.88 -8.91 -7.53
CA SER A 789 -19.04 -7.85 -6.55
C SER A 789 -20.21 -6.91 -6.86
N LEU A 790 -20.82 -6.39 -5.80
CA LEU A 790 -21.72 -5.26 -5.77
C LEU A 790 -21.09 -4.14 -4.97
N SER A 791 -20.84 -3.01 -5.60
CA SER A 791 -20.33 -1.79 -4.95
C SER A 791 -21.41 -0.73 -4.92
N LEU A 792 -21.54 -0.10 -3.75
CA LEU A 792 -22.44 1.02 -3.50
C LEU A 792 -21.59 2.21 -3.07
N SER A 793 -21.84 3.40 -3.62
CA SER A 793 -21.13 4.64 -3.28
C SER A 793 -22.09 5.83 -3.21
N TYR A 794 -21.78 6.75 -2.27
CA TYR A 794 -22.53 7.99 -2.07
C TYR A 794 -21.57 9.14 -1.86
#